data_a3be4333f50d2bdf86fcdede384b69df
#
_entry.id   a3be4333f50d2bdf86fcdede384b69df
#
_cell.length_a   1.000
_cell.length_b   1.000
_cell.length_c   1.000
_cell.angle_alpha   90.00
_cell.angle_beta   90.00
_cell.angle_gamma   90.00
#
_symmetry.space_group_name_H-M   'P 1'
#
loop_
_entity.id
_entity.type
_entity.pdbx_description
1 polymer ?
#
loop_
_entity_poly.entity_id
_entity_poly.type
_entity_poly.pdbx_seq_one_letter_code
_entity_poly.pdbx_strand_id
1 'polypeptide(L)'
;MPLNPAQIVDRLSEDPSFAAGATSWRVAPAREATIAEFPAGIDERVRAALGERGIIDLYSHQAAAVEAALEGANVVVVTGTASGKTLCYNVPVLQSIIEEPASRALYMFPTKALAQDQLDELHELISTAGIDVNTFTYDGDTPRDARSAVRRAGHVVITNPDMLHTGILPHHTNWTRLFENLRYIVIDELHSYRGIFGSHLANVLRRLRRICTFYGSDPTFICCSATIANPQDLATRLTGEKFTVVDDDGSPQGERHFILYNPGVVNAELGIRRSAIDETAELAKLFLGNDVQTIAFARSRVNTEILLSKLQSDPALRDREVRGYRGGYLPSERREIERDLRSGTVRGVVATNALELGIDIGQLEAVLLCGYPGTIASTWQRFGRAGRRQDASVAILVAGSSPLDQYIVNHPDYFFDAPVESGLINPDNLYILTSHLKCAAFELPFTEGEIFGVSTTEAMLDHLASVNVLHKAGDTWHWSVADDFPAQHVSLRTGAMDNVVIVDTTSKPRVLGQIDTFAAPMLVHTDAIYLHAGRQYHVDRLDWEEKKAYVKQVTVEHYTDASKNVRIAVLEDFASEPAGTLGRGWGEVRVTSLPTLFKKIKMSTSDNVGWGKIDLPQQESHTTAYWLSLPEDLETRLGREPLESALLGAAHVLHQMAPLFLMCDPRDLGRVTEIKSPFTNAPTIFLYDGFPGGVGFSERLYQVHRELIAQSEELVRACECEEGCPSCVGPPSLLGTSAKGYVLELLRLGAGRTEPAT
;
A
#
# COMPACT_ATOMS: atom_id res chain seq x y z
N MET A 1 -17.70 2.41 36.49
CA MET A 1 -17.92 1.50 35.38
C MET A 1 -17.05 1.97 34.20
N PRO A 2 -16.47 1.11 33.41
CA PRO A 2 -15.78 1.54 32.22
C PRO A 2 -16.75 2.27 31.29
N LEU A 3 -16.25 3.33 30.63
CA LEU A 3 -17.03 4.12 29.68
C LEU A 3 -17.09 3.39 28.34
N ASN A 4 -18.25 3.45 27.67
CA ASN A 4 -18.36 2.97 26.29
C ASN A 4 -17.79 3.99 25.28
N PRO A 5 -17.59 3.64 23.99
CA PRO A 5 -17.03 4.56 23.00
C PRO A 5 -17.76 5.91 22.91
N ALA A 6 -19.09 5.93 22.91
CA ALA A 6 -19.87 7.17 22.86
C ALA A 6 -19.61 8.08 24.08
N GLN A 7 -19.58 7.51 25.27
CA GLN A 7 -19.28 8.27 26.50
C GLN A 7 -17.83 8.81 26.53
N ILE A 8 -16.88 8.07 25.92
CA ILE A 8 -15.50 8.56 25.77
C ILE A 8 -15.47 9.73 24.81
N VAL A 9 -16.22 9.65 23.72
CA VAL A 9 -16.37 10.71 22.72
C VAL A 9 -16.97 11.97 23.35
N ASP A 10 -18.04 11.84 24.15
CA ASP A 10 -18.64 12.95 24.89
C ASP A 10 -17.60 13.60 25.83
N ARG A 11 -16.86 12.79 26.58
CA ARG A 11 -15.79 13.30 27.46
C ARG A 11 -14.68 14.03 26.69
N LEU A 12 -14.29 13.54 25.51
CA LEU A 12 -13.30 14.19 24.65
C LEU A 12 -13.82 15.54 24.13
N SER A 13 -15.12 15.64 23.83
CA SER A 13 -15.75 16.90 23.38
C SER A 13 -15.79 17.95 24.48
N GLU A 14 -15.89 17.54 25.75
CA GLU A 14 -15.91 18.40 26.93
C GLU A 14 -14.49 18.81 27.40
N ASP A 15 -13.44 18.12 26.96
CA ASP A 15 -12.04 18.46 27.27
C ASP A 15 -11.58 19.65 26.42
N PRO A 16 -11.35 20.83 27.04
CA PRO A 16 -10.95 22.02 26.28
C PRO A 16 -9.65 21.83 25.50
N SER A 17 -8.71 21.02 25.99
CA SER A 17 -7.43 20.78 25.35
C SER A 17 -7.58 19.91 24.09
N PHE A 18 -8.43 18.90 24.15
CA PHE A 18 -8.74 18.07 23.00
C PHE A 18 -9.62 18.81 21.98
N ALA A 19 -10.67 19.51 22.45
CA ALA A 19 -11.56 20.27 21.60
C ALA A 19 -10.83 21.35 20.81
N ALA A 20 -9.84 22.03 21.41
CA ALA A 20 -9.00 23.02 20.72
C ALA A 20 -8.12 22.42 19.61
N GLY A 21 -7.75 21.14 19.72
CA GLY A 21 -6.97 20.42 18.70
C GLY A 21 -7.82 19.71 17.66
N ALA A 22 -9.12 19.49 17.91
CA ALA A 22 -10.03 18.83 16.96
C ALA A 22 -10.41 19.81 15.84
N THR A 23 -9.72 19.75 14.70
CA THR A 23 -9.95 20.63 13.55
C THR A 23 -11.22 20.28 12.78
N SER A 24 -11.65 19.04 12.86
CA SER A 24 -12.93 18.58 12.30
C SER A 24 -13.47 17.41 13.12
N TRP A 25 -14.78 17.41 13.28
CA TRP A 25 -15.53 16.35 13.94
C TRP A 25 -16.80 16.08 13.17
N ARG A 26 -16.81 15.00 12.40
CA ARG A 26 -17.97 14.59 11.61
C ARG A 26 -18.58 13.32 12.18
N VAL A 27 -19.91 13.31 12.27
CA VAL A 27 -20.68 12.14 12.70
C VAL A 27 -21.44 11.61 11.49
N ALA A 28 -21.14 10.35 11.13
CA ALA A 28 -21.97 9.63 10.18
C ALA A 28 -23.10 8.93 10.97
N PRO A 29 -24.36 9.26 10.71
CA PRO A 29 -25.48 8.65 11.41
C PRO A 29 -25.59 7.16 11.07
N ALA A 30 -26.24 6.40 11.94
CA ALA A 30 -26.61 5.03 11.66
C ALA A 30 -27.49 4.94 10.40
N ARG A 31 -27.22 3.92 9.58
CA ARG A 31 -27.97 3.64 8.35
C ARG A 31 -28.54 2.22 8.43
N GLU A 32 -29.82 2.06 8.11
CA GLU A 32 -30.46 0.75 7.98
C GLU A 32 -29.99 0.04 6.70
N ALA A 33 -30.15 -1.28 6.67
CA ALA A 33 -29.85 -2.07 5.49
C ALA A 33 -30.86 -1.84 4.36
N THR A 34 -30.38 -1.75 3.13
CA THR A 34 -31.20 -1.86 1.92
C THR A 34 -31.11 -3.31 1.45
N ILE A 35 -32.18 -4.06 1.58
CA ILE A 35 -32.25 -5.48 1.24
C ILE A 35 -32.94 -5.72 -0.11
N ALA A 36 -32.59 -6.84 -0.74
CA ALA A 36 -33.20 -7.34 -1.95
C ALA A 36 -33.37 -8.88 -1.86
N GLU A 37 -34.38 -9.41 -2.52
CA GLU A 37 -34.57 -10.86 -2.61
C GLU A 37 -33.40 -11.55 -3.32
N PHE A 38 -33.20 -12.82 -3.02
CA PHE A 38 -32.24 -13.62 -3.77
C PHE A 38 -32.58 -13.65 -5.27
N PRO A 39 -31.59 -13.51 -6.17
CA PRO A 39 -31.82 -13.73 -7.59
C PRO A 39 -32.46 -15.10 -7.85
N ALA A 40 -33.29 -15.18 -8.89
CA ALA A 40 -33.98 -16.40 -9.24
C ALA A 40 -32.97 -17.52 -9.59
N GLY A 41 -33.29 -18.75 -9.19
CA GLY A 41 -32.48 -19.94 -9.53
C GLY A 41 -31.38 -20.28 -8.52
N ILE A 42 -31.17 -19.52 -7.46
CA ILE A 42 -30.22 -19.90 -6.41
C ILE A 42 -30.71 -21.16 -5.68
N ASP A 43 -29.83 -22.16 -5.57
CA ASP A 43 -30.10 -23.46 -4.94
C ASP A 43 -30.57 -23.28 -3.49
N GLU A 44 -31.63 -24.02 -3.13
CA GLU A 44 -32.24 -23.91 -1.80
C GLU A 44 -31.30 -24.25 -0.66
N ARG A 45 -30.33 -25.15 -0.90
CA ARG A 45 -29.31 -25.50 0.12
C ARG A 45 -28.41 -24.32 0.45
N VAL A 46 -28.04 -23.52 -0.56
CA VAL A 46 -27.23 -22.29 -0.35
C VAL A 46 -28.06 -21.26 0.40
N ARG A 47 -29.33 -21.06 0.01
CA ARG A 47 -30.25 -20.13 0.69
C ARG A 47 -30.49 -20.53 2.14
N ALA A 48 -30.75 -21.82 2.38
CA ALA A 48 -30.96 -22.34 3.75
C ALA A 48 -29.71 -22.17 4.63
N ALA A 49 -28.51 -22.45 4.10
CA ALA A 49 -27.26 -22.27 4.83
C ALA A 49 -26.98 -20.80 5.19
N LEU A 50 -27.32 -19.87 4.30
CA LEU A 50 -27.25 -18.43 4.60
C LEU A 50 -28.31 -18.03 5.63
N GLY A 51 -29.53 -18.61 5.55
CA GLY A 51 -30.58 -18.41 6.53
C GLY A 51 -30.20 -18.85 7.94
N GLU A 52 -29.46 -19.96 8.11
CA GLU A 52 -28.89 -20.38 9.40
C GLU A 52 -27.91 -19.37 10.00
N ARG A 53 -27.25 -18.58 9.15
CA ARG A 53 -26.38 -17.45 9.55
C ARG A 53 -27.15 -16.15 9.79
N GLY A 54 -28.48 -16.17 9.67
CA GLY A 54 -29.36 -15.00 9.82
C GLY A 54 -29.44 -14.12 8.57
N ILE A 55 -28.97 -14.61 7.40
CA ILE A 55 -29.03 -13.91 6.11
C ILE A 55 -30.25 -14.46 5.36
N ILE A 56 -31.41 -13.81 5.58
CA ILE A 56 -32.69 -14.20 4.96
C ILE A 56 -32.81 -13.61 3.55
N ASP A 57 -32.34 -12.36 3.38
CA ASP A 57 -32.28 -11.62 2.15
C ASP A 57 -30.86 -11.08 1.95
N LEU A 58 -30.51 -10.73 0.72
CA LEU A 58 -29.24 -10.11 0.38
C LEU A 58 -29.31 -8.58 0.54
N TYR A 59 -28.17 -7.95 0.71
CA TYR A 59 -28.09 -6.50 0.51
C TYR A 59 -28.24 -6.17 -0.98
N SER A 60 -28.75 -4.96 -1.32
CA SER A 60 -28.98 -4.53 -2.69
C SER A 60 -27.79 -4.78 -3.62
N HIS A 61 -26.58 -4.40 -3.19
CA HIS A 61 -25.35 -4.60 -3.97
C HIS A 61 -24.97 -6.08 -4.13
N GLN A 62 -25.27 -6.93 -3.14
CA GLN A 62 -25.01 -8.36 -3.22
C GLN A 62 -25.91 -9.02 -4.25
N ALA A 63 -27.22 -8.73 -4.22
CA ALA A 63 -28.18 -9.26 -5.19
C ALA A 63 -27.81 -8.83 -6.62
N ALA A 64 -27.54 -7.54 -6.84
CA ALA A 64 -27.15 -7.01 -8.14
C ALA A 64 -25.87 -7.64 -8.68
N ALA A 65 -24.84 -7.83 -7.83
CA ALA A 65 -23.58 -8.48 -8.24
C ALA A 65 -23.77 -9.96 -8.58
N VAL A 66 -24.54 -10.69 -7.78
CA VAL A 66 -24.86 -12.12 -8.03
C VAL A 66 -25.61 -12.29 -9.35
N GLU A 67 -26.64 -11.48 -9.58
CA GLU A 67 -27.43 -11.53 -10.81
C GLU A 67 -26.58 -11.28 -12.05
N ALA A 68 -25.81 -10.20 -12.06
CA ALA A 68 -24.92 -9.87 -13.18
C ALA A 68 -23.85 -10.94 -13.43
N ALA A 69 -23.26 -11.53 -12.38
CA ALA A 69 -22.26 -12.61 -12.51
C ALA A 69 -22.89 -13.91 -13.08
N LEU A 70 -24.13 -14.26 -12.69
CA LEU A 70 -24.84 -15.42 -13.22
C LEU A 70 -25.22 -15.22 -14.70
N GLU A 71 -25.46 -13.99 -15.13
CA GLU A 71 -25.70 -13.64 -16.54
C GLU A 71 -24.40 -13.64 -17.37
N GLY A 72 -23.23 -13.86 -16.75
CA GLY A 72 -21.93 -13.92 -17.41
C GLY A 72 -21.27 -12.54 -17.61
N ALA A 73 -21.77 -11.49 -16.97
CA ALA A 73 -21.14 -10.18 -17.00
C ALA A 73 -19.95 -10.11 -16.03
N ASN A 74 -18.84 -9.49 -16.47
CA ASN A 74 -17.77 -9.14 -15.54
C ASN A 74 -18.23 -8.01 -14.60
N VAL A 75 -18.04 -8.18 -13.30
CA VAL A 75 -18.58 -7.28 -12.26
C VAL A 75 -17.46 -6.73 -11.39
N VAL A 76 -17.51 -5.43 -11.10
CA VAL A 76 -16.70 -4.82 -10.05
C VAL A 76 -17.61 -4.22 -8.97
N VAL A 77 -17.52 -4.80 -7.76
CA VAL A 77 -18.29 -4.37 -6.58
C VAL A 77 -17.44 -3.39 -5.77
N VAL A 78 -17.98 -2.19 -5.53
CA VAL A 78 -17.27 -1.10 -4.86
C VAL A 78 -18.09 -0.62 -3.67
N THR A 79 -17.86 -1.21 -2.53
CA THR A 79 -18.58 -0.87 -1.29
C THR A 79 -17.61 -0.77 -0.13
N GLY A 80 -18.05 -0.19 0.98
CA GLY A 80 -17.25 -0.03 2.18
C GLY A 80 -16.67 -1.34 2.73
N THR A 81 -15.75 -1.23 3.68
CA THR A 81 -15.27 -2.41 4.42
C THR A 81 -16.42 -3.01 5.25
N ALA A 82 -16.41 -4.34 5.40
CA ALA A 82 -17.43 -5.09 6.14
C ALA A 82 -18.87 -5.02 5.57
N SER A 83 -19.05 -4.70 4.29
CA SER A 83 -20.36 -4.71 3.60
C SER A 83 -20.81 -6.09 3.11
N GLY A 84 -20.05 -7.15 3.39
CA GLY A 84 -20.38 -8.52 2.98
C GLY A 84 -20.11 -8.84 1.51
N LYS A 85 -19.10 -8.21 0.89
CA LYS A 85 -18.68 -8.44 -0.50
C LYS A 85 -18.41 -9.90 -0.84
N THR A 86 -18.02 -10.69 0.13
CA THR A 86 -17.74 -12.14 0.01
C THR A 86 -18.92 -12.90 -0.64
N LEU A 87 -20.15 -12.54 -0.33
CA LEU A 87 -21.33 -13.17 -0.92
C LEU A 87 -21.50 -12.85 -2.41
N CYS A 88 -21.03 -11.70 -2.86
CA CYS A 88 -21.09 -11.29 -4.27
C CYS A 88 -20.40 -12.29 -5.22
N TYR A 89 -19.38 -13.01 -4.72
CA TYR A 89 -18.68 -14.00 -5.51
C TYR A 89 -18.92 -15.45 -5.04
N ASN A 90 -19.13 -15.71 -3.75
CA ASN A 90 -19.36 -17.07 -3.26
C ASN A 90 -20.70 -17.66 -3.76
N VAL A 91 -21.76 -16.85 -3.78
CA VAL A 91 -23.09 -17.32 -4.22
C VAL A 91 -23.09 -17.75 -5.70
N PRO A 92 -22.66 -16.92 -6.68
CA PRO A 92 -22.67 -17.34 -8.08
C PRO A 92 -21.70 -18.50 -8.37
N VAL A 93 -20.54 -18.54 -7.70
CA VAL A 93 -19.58 -19.64 -7.86
C VAL A 93 -20.14 -20.96 -7.36
N LEU A 94 -20.73 -20.98 -6.14
CA LEU A 94 -21.35 -22.19 -5.60
C LEU A 94 -22.53 -22.65 -6.46
N GLN A 95 -23.38 -21.72 -6.91
CA GLN A 95 -24.50 -22.02 -7.82
C GLN A 95 -24.00 -22.71 -9.11
N SER A 96 -22.97 -22.14 -9.74
CA SER A 96 -22.42 -22.71 -10.98
C SER A 96 -21.81 -24.10 -10.78
N ILE A 97 -21.16 -24.36 -9.63
CA ILE A 97 -20.61 -25.70 -9.33
C ILE A 97 -21.72 -26.72 -9.03
N ILE A 98 -22.81 -26.28 -8.40
CA ILE A 98 -24.00 -27.14 -8.14
C ILE A 98 -24.66 -27.53 -9.46
N GLU A 99 -24.82 -26.60 -10.38
CA GLU A 99 -25.43 -26.85 -11.71
C GLU A 99 -24.51 -27.69 -12.59
N GLU A 100 -23.23 -27.40 -12.60
CA GLU A 100 -22.20 -28.06 -13.38
C GLU A 100 -21.02 -28.46 -12.51
N PRO A 101 -20.95 -29.70 -11.98
CA PRO A 101 -19.87 -30.13 -11.09
C PRO A 101 -18.46 -30.13 -11.70
N ALA A 102 -18.35 -29.96 -13.02
CA ALA A 102 -17.07 -29.73 -13.68
C ALA A 102 -16.52 -28.30 -13.49
N SER A 103 -17.41 -27.33 -13.25
CA SER A 103 -17.06 -25.91 -13.11
C SER A 103 -15.97 -25.69 -12.07
N ARG A 104 -15.07 -24.75 -12.38
CA ARG A 104 -13.92 -24.34 -11.53
C ARG A 104 -13.88 -22.84 -11.33
N ALA A 105 -13.36 -22.44 -10.19
CA ALA A 105 -13.09 -21.03 -9.88
C ALA A 105 -11.68 -20.82 -9.33
N LEU A 106 -11.08 -19.69 -9.70
CA LEU A 106 -9.80 -19.24 -9.20
C LEU A 106 -10.01 -17.95 -8.41
N TYR A 107 -9.73 -17.99 -7.11
CA TYR A 107 -9.84 -16.84 -6.22
C TYR A 107 -8.45 -16.25 -5.95
N MET A 108 -8.31 -14.96 -6.10
CA MET A 108 -7.05 -14.25 -5.93
C MET A 108 -7.15 -13.18 -4.84
N PHE A 109 -6.32 -13.33 -3.81
CA PHE A 109 -6.23 -12.42 -2.69
C PHE A 109 -4.82 -11.81 -2.60
N PRO A 110 -4.68 -10.54 -2.14
CA PRO A 110 -3.37 -9.90 -2.05
C PRO A 110 -2.47 -10.48 -0.96
N THR A 111 -3.05 -11.14 0.05
CA THR A 111 -2.31 -11.71 1.18
C THR A 111 -2.78 -13.13 1.52
N LYS A 112 -1.85 -13.94 2.06
CA LYS A 112 -2.16 -15.32 2.52
C LYS A 112 -3.15 -15.33 3.70
N ALA A 113 -3.06 -14.34 4.60
CA ALA A 113 -3.93 -14.26 5.76
C ALA A 113 -5.40 -14.09 5.32
N LEU A 114 -5.66 -13.15 4.40
CA LEU A 114 -7.00 -12.96 3.85
C LEU A 114 -7.48 -14.19 3.09
N ALA A 115 -6.61 -14.84 2.31
CA ALA A 115 -6.94 -16.07 1.61
C ALA A 115 -7.38 -17.21 2.57
N GLN A 116 -6.72 -17.36 3.71
CA GLN A 116 -7.07 -18.36 4.71
C GLN A 116 -8.39 -18.03 5.41
N ASP A 117 -8.61 -16.79 5.79
CA ASP A 117 -9.84 -16.32 6.42
C ASP A 117 -11.06 -16.57 5.52
N GLN A 118 -10.92 -16.25 4.22
CA GLN A 118 -11.95 -16.49 3.22
C GLN A 118 -12.18 -17.99 2.92
N LEU A 119 -11.13 -18.82 3.02
CA LEU A 119 -11.29 -20.27 2.92
C LEU A 119 -12.13 -20.82 4.06
N ASP A 120 -11.85 -20.38 5.30
CA ASP A 120 -12.55 -20.85 6.50
C ASP A 120 -14.03 -20.48 6.42
N GLU A 121 -14.36 -19.24 5.99
CA GLU A 121 -15.73 -18.77 5.79
C GLU A 121 -16.47 -19.58 4.70
N LEU A 122 -15.80 -19.86 3.57
CA LEU A 122 -16.36 -20.63 2.47
C LEU A 122 -16.56 -22.10 2.87
N HIS A 123 -15.64 -22.70 3.63
CA HIS A 123 -15.78 -24.08 4.16
C HIS A 123 -17.00 -24.21 5.08
N GLU A 124 -17.20 -23.22 5.96
CA GLU A 124 -18.37 -23.23 6.84
C GLU A 124 -19.68 -23.16 6.05
N LEU A 125 -19.75 -22.29 5.01
CA LEU A 125 -20.93 -22.18 4.15
C LEU A 125 -21.20 -23.49 3.39
N ILE A 126 -20.17 -24.10 2.79
CA ILE A 126 -20.26 -25.37 2.06
C ILE A 126 -20.73 -26.49 2.99
N SER A 127 -20.17 -26.58 4.20
CA SER A 127 -20.52 -27.59 5.20
C SER A 127 -21.98 -27.45 5.66
N THR A 128 -22.42 -26.23 5.94
CA THR A 128 -23.79 -25.94 6.36
C THR A 128 -24.79 -26.25 5.21
N ALA A 129 -24.43 -25.90 3.98
CA ALA A 129 -25.25 -26.22 2.80
C ALA A 129 -25.28 -27.71 2.44
N GLY A 130 -24.38 -28.54 2.97
CA GLY A 130 -24.27 -29.94 2.69
C GLY A 130 -23.98 -30.25 1.21
N ILE A 131 -23.21 -29.39 0.53
CA ILE A 131 -22.85 -29.53 -0.89
C ILE A 131 -21.45 -30.13 -1.04
N ASP A 132 -21.23 -30.93 -2.11
CA ASP A 132 -19.92 -31.55 -2.39
C ASP A 132 -19.04 -30.63 -3.23
N VAL A 133 -18.46 -29.61 -2.57
CA VAL A 133 -17.55 -28.66 -3.19
C VAL A 133 -16.21 -28.67 -2.45
N ASN A 134 -15.14 -28.97 -3.17
CA ASN A 134 -13.78 -29.02 -2.64
C ASN A 134 -13.10 -27.67 -2.85
N THR A 135 -12.69 -27.04 -1.78
CA THR A 135 -12.00 -25.75 -1.79
C THR A 135 -10.64 -25.85 -1.09
N PHE A 136 -9.63 -25.23 -1.67
CA PHE A 136 -8.26 -25.33 -1.17
C PHE A 136 -7.50 -24.01 -1.36
N THR A 137 -6.64 -23.68 -0.40
CA THR A 137 -5.58 -22.70 -0.64
C THR A 137 -4.42 -23.36 -1.38
N TYR A 138 -3.87 -22.64 -2.35
CA TYR A 138 -2.65 -23.01 -3.04
C TYR A 138 -1.66 -21.85 -3.01
N ASP A 139 -0.72 -21.94 -2.07
CA ASP A 139 0.30 -20.92 -1.82
C ASP A 139 1.63 -21.56 -1.41
N GLY A 140 2.61 -20.73 -0.99
CA GLY A 140 3.92 -21.20 -0.56
C GLY A 140 3.90 -22.11 0.67
N ASP A 141 2.86 -22.04 1.50
CA ASP A 141 2.73 -22.81 2.74
C ASP A 141 1.97 -24.13 2.52
N THR A 142 1.37 -24.33 1.32
CA THR A 142 0.65 -25.57 0.98
C THR A 142 1.59 -26.77 0.98
N PRO A 143 1.34 -27.81 1.81
CA PRO A 143 2.17 -29.02 1.88
C PRO A 143 2.31 -29.72 0.52
N ARG A 144 3.47 -30.34 0.27
CA ARG A 144 3.78 -30.95 -1.03
C ARG A 144 2.80 -32.08 -1.41
N ASP A 145 2.38 -32.87 -0.45
CA ASP A 145 1.39 -33.95 -0.61
C ASP A 145 -0.01 -33.42 -0.95
N ALA A 146 -0.44 -32.33 -0.29
CA ALA A 146 -1.71 -31.68 -0.56
C ALA A 146 -1.77 -31.05 -1.97
N ARG A 147 -0.65 -30.57 -2.51
CA ARG A 147 -0.60 -29.91 -3.84
C ARG A 147 -1.19 -30.77 -4.97
N SER A 148 -1.00 -32.08 -4.92
CA SER A 148 -1.57 -33.00 -5.92
C SER A 148 -3.08 -33.14 -5.77
N ALA A 149 -3.61 -33.14 -4.54
CA ALA A 149 -5.04 -33.18 -4.28
C ALA A 149 -5.74 -31.91 -4.77
N VAL A 150 -5.16 -30.72 -4.50
CA VAL A 150 -5.68 -29.44 -5.00
C VAL A 150 -5.84 -29.45 -6.51
N ARG A 151 -4.82 -29.85 -7.25
CA ARG A 151 -4.84 -29.90 -8.72
C ARG A 151 -5.89 -30.86 -9.28
N ARG A 152 -6.14 -31.99 -8.62
CA ARG A 152 -7.07 -33.01 -9.11
C ARG A 152 -8.51 -32.77 -8.70
N ALA A 153 -8.74 -32.29 -7.47
CA ALA A 153 -10.06 -32.26 -6.86
C ALA A 153 -10.61 -30.87 -6.57
N GLY A 154 -9.78 -29.81 -6.63
CA GLY A 154 -10.21 -28.45 -6.28
C GLY A 154 -11.25 -27.90 -7.23
N HIS A 155 -12.45 -27.60 -6.73
CA HIS A 155 -13.46 -26.83 -7.45
C HIS A 155 -13.15 -25.34 -7.34
N VAL A 156 -12.80 -24.87 -6.16
CA VAL A 156 -12.33 -23.50 -5.92
C VAL A 156 -10.87 -23.56 -5.46
N VAL A 157 -9.99 -22.89 -6.20
CA VAL A 157 -8.58 -22.77 -5.87
C VAL A 157 -8.33 -21.33 -5.41
N ILE A 158 -8.00 -21.18 -4.14
CA ILE A 158 -7.69 -19.87 -3.52
C ILE A 158 -6.18 -19.67 -3.56
N THR A 159 -5.72 -18.57 -4.15
CA THR A 159 -4.29 -18.30 -4.33
C THR A 159 -3.96 -16.81 -4.16
N ASN A 160 -2.72 -16.45 -4.44
CA ASN A 160 -2.26 -15.08 -4.51
C ASN A 160 -1.50 -14.83 -5.83
N PRO A 161 -1.30 -13.56 -6.22
CA PRO A 161 -0.59 -13.23 -7.47
C PRO A 161 0.78 -13.88 -7.59
N ASP A 162 1.56 -13.92 -6.51
CA ASP A 162 2.92 -14.49 -6.51
C ASP A 162 2.90 -15.99 -6.84
N MET A 163 1.95 -16.74 -6.27
CA MET A 163 1.83 -18.18 -6.54
C MET A 163 1.21 -18.46 -7.92
N LEU A 164 0.25 -17.64 -8.37
CA LEU A 164 -0.25 -17.71 -9.74
C LEU A 164 0.90 -17.52 -10.73
N HIS A 165 1.73 -16.50 -10.51
CA HIS A 165 2.89 -16.16 -11.33
C HIS A 165 3.95 -17.27 -11.41
N THR A 166 4.36 -17.84 -10.26
CA THR A 166 5.50 -18.77 -10.19
C THR A 166 5.11 -20.24 -10.09
N GLY A 167 3.94 -20.56 -9.52
CA GLY A 167 3.56 -21.92 -9.18
C GLY A 167 2.46 -22.52 -10.06
N ILE A 168 1.63 -21.72 -10.70
CA ILE A 168 0.48 -22.18 -11.49
C ILE A 168 0.73 -22.00 -12.99
N LEU A 169 0.93 -20.76 -13.46
CA LEU A 169 1.03 -20.47 -14.91
C LEU A 169 2.21 -21.19 -15.59
N PRO A 170 3.45 -21.18 -15.07
CA PRO A 170 4.55 -21.90 -15.70
C PRO A 170 4.38 -23.41 -15.69
N HIS A 171 3.48 -23.92 -14.88
CA HIS A 171 3.18 -25.36 -14.73
C HIS A 171 1.74 -25.69 -15.14
N HIS A 172 1.14 -24.91 -16.05
CA HIS A 172 -0.26 -25.01 -16.48
C HIS A 172 -0.65 -26.40 -16.93
N THR A 173 0.27 -27.17 -17.49
CA THR A 173 0.04 -28.57 -17.90
C THR A 173 -0.34 -29.50 -16.74
N ASN A 174 0.02 -29.16 -15.50
CA ASN A 174 -0.42 -29.85 -14.29
C ASN A 174 -1.80 -29.39 -13.81
N TRP A 175 -2.35 -28.34 -14.42
CA TRP A 175 -3.60 -27.70 -14.04
C TRP A 175 -4.68 -27.76 -15.13
N THR A 176 -4.51 -28.68 -16.11
CA THR A 176 -5.41 -28.85 -17.28
C THR A 176 -6.87 -28.84 -16.86
N ARG A 177 -7.23 -29.62 -15.83
CA ARG A 177 -8.61 -29.72 -15.35
C ARG A 177 -9.17 -28.38 -14.82
N LEU A 178 -8.33 -27.54 -14.20
CA LEU A 178 -8.71 -26.21 -13.76
C LEU A 178 -8.98 -25.32 -14.98
N PHE A 179 -8.02 -25.26 -15.91
CA PHE A 179 -8.10 -24.34 -17.04
C PHE A 179 -9.14 -24.72 -18.09
N GLU A 180 -9.41 -26.02 -18.32
CA GLU A 180 -10.47 -26.46 -19.21
C GLU A 180 -11.88 -26.10 -18.71
N ASN A 181 -12.08 -25.98 -17.40
CA ASN A 181 -13.38 -25.78 -16.77
C ASN A 181 -13.46 -24.46 -15.96
N LEU A 182 -12.53 -23.53 -16.14
CA LEU A 182 -12.48 -22.29 -15.40
C LEU A 182 -13.65 -21.40 -15.81
N ARG A 183 -14.61 -21.23 -14.88
CA ARG A 183 -15.82 -20.43 -15.09
C ARG A 183 -15.72 -19.04 -14.49
N TYR A 184 -15.04 -18.91 -13.34
CA TYR A 184 -14.90 -17.64 -12.63
C TYR A 184 -13.47 -17.36 -12.19
N ILE A 185 -13.07 -16.11 -12.30
CA ILE A 185 -11.86 -15.55 -11.67
C ILE A 185 -12.31 -14.45 -10.72
N VAL A 186 -12.08 -14.65 -9.43
CA VAL A 186 -12.37 -13.67 -8.39
C VAL A 186 -11.10 -12.91 -8.03
N ILE A 187 -11.17 -11.58 -8.05
CA ILE A 187 -10.08 -10.70 -7.63
C ILE A 187 -10.59 -9.83 -6.49
N ASP A 188 -10.22 -10.17 -5.27
CA ASP A 188 -10.63 -9.40 -4.10
C ASP A 188 -9.59 -8.33 -3.74
N GLU A 189 -10.04 -7.29 -3.02
CA GLU A 189 -9.25 -6.11 -2.67
C GLU A 189 -8.56 -5.46 -3.89
N LEU A 190 -9.33 -5.26 -4.97
CA LEU A 190 -8.85 -4.74 -6.26
C LEU A 190 -7.99 -3.47 -6.11
N HIS A 191 -8.36 -2.57 -5.20
CA HIS A 191 -7.64 -1.33 -4.91
C HIS A 191 -6.21 -1.53 -4.39
N SER A 192 -5.88 -2.73 -3.92
CA SER A 192 -4.52 -3.08 -3.49
C SER A 192 -3.56 -3.32 -4.67
N TYR A 193 -4.12 -3.60 -5.85
CA TYR A 193 -3.37 -3.87 -7.08
C TYR A 193 -3.14 -2.59 -7.87
N ARG A 194 -2.29 -1.72 -7.33
CA ARG A 194 -1.90 -0.43 -7.90
C ARG A 194 -0.38 -0.31 -8.02
N GLY A 195 0.10 0.74 -8.70
CA GLY A 195 1.52 0.99 -8.89
C GLY A 195 2.23 -0.19 -9.56
N ILE A 196 3.41 -0.54 -9.08
CA ILE A 196 4.21 -1.63 -9.63
C ILE A 196 3.52 -2.99 -9.49
N PHE A 197 2.90 -3.25 -8.33
CA PHE A 197 2.24 -4.52 -8.06
C PHE A 197 1.06 -4.75 -9.01
N GLY A 198 0.23 -3.74 -9.24
CA GLY A 198 -0.86 -3.81 -10.21
C GLY A 198 -0.36 -3.94 -11.65
N SER A 199 0.74 -3.26 -12.01
CA SER A 199 1.35 -3.34 -13.34
C SER A 199 1.87 -4.76 -13.64
N HIS A 200 2.48 -5.42 -12.67
CA HIS A 200 2.87 -6.83 -12.78
C HIS A 200 1.65 -7.74 -12.85
N LEU A 201 0.65 -7.53 -11.98
CA LEU A 201 -0.57 -8.37 -11.96
C LEU A 201 -1.30 -8.32 -13.30
N ALA A 202 -1.43 -7.15 -13.93
CA ALA A 202 -2.04 -7.03 -15.25
C ALA A 202 -1.36 -7.95 -16.27
N ASN A 203 -0.03 -8.03 -16.24
CA ASN A 203 0.73 -8.95 -17.11
C ASN A 203 0.59 -10.43 -16.71
N VAL A 204 0.46 -10.73 -15.42
CA VAL A 204 0.10 -12.08 -14.94
C VAL A 204 -1.27 -12.49 -15.48
N LEU A 205 -2.25 -11.57 -15.46
CA LEU A 205 -3.59 -11.81 -15.99
C LEU A 205 -3.61 -11.93 -17.52
N ARG A 206 -2.78 -11.19 -18.26
CA ARG A 206 -2.56 -11.42 -19.71
C ARG A 206 -2.09 -12.85 -19.99
N ARG A 207 -1.13 -13.35 -19.20
CA ARG A 207 -0.64 -14.74 -19.30
C ARG A 207 -1.73 -15.75 -18.96
N LEU A 208 -2.47 -15.50 -17.87
CA LEU A 208 -3.60 -16.33 -17.45
C LEU A 208 -4.65 -16.47 -18.57
N ARG A 209 -5.07 -15.34 -19.17
CA ARG A 209 -6.04 -15.34 -20.27
C ARG A 209 -5.52 -16.11 -21.49
N ARG A 210 -4.24 -15.97 -21.81
CA ARG A 210 -3.58 -16.70 -22.87
C ARG A 210 -3.68 -18.22 -22.66
N ILE A 211 -3.46 -18.67 -21.44
CA ILE A 211 -3.59 -20.08 -21.04
C ILE A 211 -5.06 -20.52 -21.07
N CYS A 212 -5.99 -19.71 -20.57
CA CYS A 212 -7.43 -20.00 -20.66
C CYS A 212 -7.86 -20.20 -22.12
N THR A 213 -7.48 -19.30 -23.01
CA THR A 213 -7.78 -19.41 -24.45
C THR A 213 -7.20 -20.71 -25.04
N PHE A 214 -5.97 -21.07 -24.66
CA PHE A 214 -5.34 -22.31 -25.12
C PHE A 214 -6.13 -23.57 -24.69
N TYR A 215 -6.69 -23.57 -23.47
CA TYR A 215 -7.53 -24.69 -22.99
C TYR A 215 -9.01 -24.54 -23.33
N GLY A 216 -9.43 -23.49 -24.02
CA GLY A 216 -10.79 -23.25 -24.48
C GLY A 216 -11.78 -22.75 -23.45
N SER A 217 -11.31 -22.14 -22.34
CA SER A 217 -12.15 -21.49 -21.35
C SER A 217 -12.16 -19.97 -21.52
N ASP A 218 -13.29 -19.34 -21.15
CA ASP A 218 -13.49 -17.88 -21.13
C ASP A 218 -14.16 -17.49 -19.80
N PRO A 219 -13.39 -17.32 -18.73
CA PRO A 219 -13.93 -17.10 -17.40
C PRO A 219 -14.46 -15.68 -17.18
N THR A 220 -15.58 -15.59 -16.45
CA THR A 220 -16.14 -14.33 -15.95
C THR A 220 -15.33 -13.81 -14.76
N PHE A 221 -15.01 -12.51 -14.76
CA PHE A 221 -14.32 -11.85 -13.66
C PHE A 221 -15.30 -11.26 -12.66
N ILE A 222 -15.09 -11.54 -11.37
CA ILE A 222 -15.78 -10.87 -10.25
C ILE A 222 -14.73 -10.18 -9.41
N CYS A 223 -14.71 -8.83 -9.46
CA CYS A 223 -13.78 -8.01 -8.72
C CYS A 223 -14.48 -7.35 -7.53
N CYS A 224 -13.83 -7.34 -6.37
CA CYS A 224 -14.30 -6.61 -5.19
C CYS A 224 -13.27 -5.56 -4.77
N SER A 225 -13.74 -4.38 -4.41
CA SER A 225 -12.89 -3.25 -4.02
C SER A 225 -13.50 -2.49 -2.85
N ALA A 226 -12.64 -1.87 -2.03
CA ALA A 226 -13.05 -0.71 -1.27
C ALA A 226 -13.19 0.50 -2.22
N THR A 227 -13.71 1.62 -1.71
CA THR A 227 -13.95 2.83 -2.51
C THR A 227 -12.67 3.38 -3.11
N ILE A 228 -12.64 3.54 -4.42
CA ILE A 228 -11.61 4.22 -5.24
C ILE A 228 -12.31 5.01 -6.35
N ALA A 229 -11.64 6.02 -6.93
CA ALA A 229 -12.27 6.88 -7.94
C ALA A 229 -12.50 6.21 -9.30
N ASN A 230 -11.64 5.26 -9.67
CA ASN A 230 -11.66 4.64 -11.01
C ASN A 230 -11.74 3.11 -10.99
N PRO A 231 -12.72 2.50 -10.30
CA PRO A 231 -12.77 1.05 -10.14
C PRO A 231 -12.93 0.30 -11.47
N GLN A 232 -13.78 0.81 -12.35
CA GLN A 232 -14.03 0.24 -13.67
C GLN A 232 -12.79 0.31 -14.56
N ASP A 233 -12.12 1.48 -14.61
CA ASP A 233 -10.89 1.67 -15.38
C ASP A 233 -9.77 0.76 -14.87
N LEU A 234 -9.57 0.70 -13.54
CA LEU A 234 -8.56 -0.17 -12.94
C LEU A 234 -8.82 -1.65 -13.24
N ALA A 235 -10.06 -2.12 -13.07
CA ALA A 235 -10.44 -3.49 -13.40
C ALA A 235 -10.21 -3.80 -14.89
N THR A 236 -10.60 -2.89 -15.77
CA THR A 236 -10.40 -3.01 -17.23
C THR A 236 -8.92 -3.05 -17.59
N ARG A 237 -8.10 -2.16 -17.03
CA ARG A 237 -6.65 -2.13 -17.28
C ARG A 237 -5.91 -3.35 -16.74
N LEU A 238 -6.38 -3.91 -15.62
CA LEU A 238 -5.82 -5.12 -15.04
C LEU A 238 -6.14 -6.37 -15.87
N THR A 239 -7.39 -6.51 -16.34
CA THR A 239 -7.86 -7.76 -16.96
C THR A 239 -7.92 -7.69 -18.48
N GLY A 240 -8.07 -6.50 -19.06
CA GLY A 240 -8.35 -6.30 -20.48
C GLY A 240 -9.84 -6.49 -20.83
N GLU A 241 -10.74 -6.60 -19.83
CA GLU A 241 -12.18 -6.82 -20.01
C GLU A 241 -13.03 -5.61 -19.61
N LYS A 242 -14.27 -5.56 -20.07
CA LYS A 242 -15.25 -4.55 -19.66
C LYS A 242 -15.99 -5.00 -18.42
N PHE A 243 -16.32 -4.09 -17.53
CA PHE A 243 -16.98 -4.37 -16.26
C PHE A 243 -18.27 -3.59 -16.08
N THR A 244 -19.24 -4.24 -15.43
CA THR A 244 -20.40 -3.59 -14.80
C THR A 244 -20.01 -3.18 -13.40
N VAL A 245 -20.27 -1.93 -13.02
CA VAL A 245 -19.99 -1.39 -11.67
C VAL A 245 -21.20 -1.56 -10.78
N VAL A 246 -21.00 -2.07 -9.57
CA VAL A 246 -22.00 -2.15 -8.49
C VAL A 246 -21.43 -1.39 -7.29
N ASP A 247 -21.92 -0.19 -7.04
CA ASP A 247 -21.42 0.76 -6.05
C ASP A 247 -22.47 1.27 -5.05
N ASP A 248 -23.72 0.82 -5.15
CA ASP A 248 -24.79 1.14 -4.21
C ASP A 248 -24.71 0.26 -2.95
N ASP A 249 -23.97 0.71 -1.93
CA ASP A 249 -23.74 -0.04 -0.68
C ASP A 249 -25.01 -0.14 0.17
N GLY A 250 -25.71 -1.26 0.10
CA GLY A 250 -26.89 -1.58 0.89
C GLY A 250 -26.63 -2.11 2.31
N SER A 251 -25.39 -2.16 2.78
CA SER A 251 -25.05 -2.67 4.12
C SER A 251 -25.49 -1.70 5.23
N PRO A 252 -25.93 -2.21 6.40
CA PRO A 252 -26.21 -1.36 7.57
C PRO A 252 -24.93 -0.81 8.17
N GLN A 253 -25.00 0.35 8.77
CA GLN A 253 -23.89 0.98 9.48
C GLN A 253 -24.36 1.55 10.81
N GLY A 254 -23.58 1.35 11.88
CA GLY A 254 -23.76 2.04 13.15
C GLY A 254 -23.31 3.51 13.06
N GLU A 255 -23.59 4.28 14.11
CA GLU A 255 -23.09 5.64 14.22
C GLU A 255 -21.57 5.67 14.31
N ARG A 256 -20.94 6.57 13.53
CA ARG A 256 -19.47 6.68 13.47
C ARG A 256 -19.02 8.12 13.67
N HIS A 257 -18.07 8.30 14.59
CA HIS A 257 -17.40 9.57 14.83
C HIS A 257 -16.05 9.59 14.12
N PHE A 258 -15.84 10.56 13.23
CA PHE A 258 -14.58 10.79 12.53
C PHE A 258 -13.98 12.10 13.01
N ILE A 259 -12.80 12.04 13.62
CA ILE A 259 -12.15 13.19 14.24
C ILE A 259 -10.78 13.40 13.60
N LEU A 260 -10.55 14.62 13.09
CA LEU A 260 -9.22 15.08 12.69
C LEU A 260 -8.66 15.91 13.84
N TYR A 261 -7.59 15.42 14.44
CA TYR A 261 -6.96 16.02 15.62
C TYR A 261 -5.56 16.51 15.30
N ASN A 262 -5.32 17.80 15.50
CA ASN A 262 -4.04 18.47 15.32
C ASN A 262 -3.40 18.78 16.67
N PRO A 263 -2.35 18.05 17.10
CA PRO A 263 -1.68 18.30 18.35
C PRO A 263 -1.17 19.73 18.48
N GLY A 264 -1.32 20.31 19.68
CA GLY A 264 -0.94 21.70 19.94
C GLY A 264 0.54 22.00 19.72
N VAL A 265 0.85 23.24 19.37
CA VAL A 265 2.23 23.74 19.21
C VAL A 265 2.87 23.92 20.59
N VAL A 266 4.05 23.31 20.80
CA VAL A 266 4.83 23.39 22.05
C VAL A 266 5.96 24.41 21.96
N ASN A 267 6.41 24.72 20.75
CA ASN A 267 7.39 25.80 20.49
C ASN A 267 6.95 26.56 19.23
N ALA A 268 6.44 27.78 19.44
CA ALA A 268 5.91 28.60 18.36
C ALA A 268 6.99 29.10 17.39
N GLU A 269 8.18 29.46 17.92
CA GLU A 269 9.28 29.97 17.10
C GLU A 269 9.77 28.93 16.08
N LEU A 270 9.87 27.68 16.50
CA LEU A 270 10.30 26.55 15.65
C LEU A 270 9.15 25.81 14.99
N GLY A 271 7.89 26.19 15.25
CA GLY A 271 6.70 25.47 14.75
C GLY A 271 6.61 24.01 15.21
N ILE A 272 7.21 23.68 16.38
CA ILE A 272 7.23 22.31 16.89
C ILE A 272 5.92 22.01 17.59
N ARG A 273 5.26 20.94 17.17
CA ARG A 273 4.02 20.42 17.77
C ARG A 273 4.32 19.25 18.71
N ARG A 274 3.38 18.92 19.58
CA ARG A 274 3.40 17.67 20.34
C ARG A 274 3.53 16.48 19.38
N SER A 275 4.22 15.45 19.85
CA SER A 275 4.46 14.23 19.07
C SER A 275 3.15 13.49 18.79
N ALA A 276 2.85 13.20 17.52
CA ALA A 276 1.68 12.39 17.18
C ALA A 276 1.72 10.99 17.82
N ILE A 277 2.91 10.43 18.04
CA ILE A 277 3.08 9.13 18.72
C ILE A 277 2.65 9.25 20.18
N ASP A 278 3.04 10.32 20.87
CA ASP A 278 2.71 10.53 22.27
C ASP A 278 1.21 10.79 22.45
N GLU A 279 0.62 11.65 21.62
CA GLU A 279 -0.82 11.91 21.62
C GLU A 279 -1.63 10.64 21.29
N THR A 280 -1.18 9.86 20.29
CA THR A 280 -1.82 8.56 19.97
C THR A 280 -1.72 7.59 21.15
N ALA A 281 -0.60 7.56 21.87
CA ALA A 281 -0.44 6.72 23.05
C ALA A 281 -1.39 7.14 24.18
N GLU A 282 -1.53 8.44 24.44
CA GLU A 282 -2.46 8.94 25.47
C GLU A 282 -3.93 8.63 25.12
N LEU A 283 -4.32 8.82 23.86
CA LEU A 283 -5.66 8.42 23.40
C LEU A 283 -5.88 6.91 23.52
N ALA A 284 -4.90 6.10 23.07
CA ALA A 284 -4.99 4.65 23.19
C ALA A 284 -5.14 4.20 24.66
N LYS A 285 -4.43 4.81 25.60
CA LYS A 285 -4.59 4.56 27.04
C LYS A 285 -6.00 4.87 27.54
N LEU A 286 -6.61 5.97 27.07
CA LEU A 286 -7.96 6.34 27.43
C LEU A 286 -8.97 5.26 27.01
N PHE A 287 -8.88 4.77 25.76
CA PHE A 287 -9.78 3.72 25.26
C PHE A 287 -9.50 2.37 25.92
N LEU A 288 -8.27 1.91 25.93
CA LEU A 288 -7.86 0.62 26.53
C LEU A 288 -8.12 0.57 28.03
N GLY A 289 -7.91 1.68 28.76
CA GLY A 289 -8.20 1.80 30.19
C GLY A 289 -9.69 1.64 30.52
N ASN A 290 -10.57 1.97 29.56
CA ASN A 290 -12.02 1.76 29.65
C ASN A 290 -12.48 0.43 29.02
N ASP A 291 -11.57 -0.48 28.71
CA ASP A 291 -11.84 -1.79 28.12
C ASP A 291 -12.39 -1.75 26.70
N VAL A 292 -12.18 -0.66 25.98
CA VAL A 292 -12.55 -0.47 24.56
C VAL A 292 -11.48 -1.09 23.68
N GLN A 293 -11.87 -2.05 22.83
CA GLN A 293 -10.93 -2.72 21.93
C GLN A 293 -10.44 -1.75 20.85
N THR A 294 -9.12 -1.52 20.80
CA THR A 294 -8.52 -0.41 20.08
C THR A 294 -7.42 -0.87 19.13
N ILE A 295 -7.44 -0.33 17.89
CA ILE A 295 -6.31 -0.43 16.96
C ILE A 295 -5.66 0.94 16.77
N ALA A 296 -4.32 0.99 16.85
CA ALA A 296 -3.54 2.15 16.50
C ALA A 296 -2.66 1.86 15.28
N PHE A 297 -2.85 2.61 14.20
CA PHE A 297 -2.02 2.49 13.01
C PHE A 297 -0.87 3.48 13.04
N ALA A 298 0.36 3.00 12.79
CA ALA A 298 1.53 3.83 12.65
C ALA A 298 2.12 3.74 11.24
N ARG A 299 2.74 4.84 10.76
CA ARG A 299 3.22 4.98 9.37
C ARG A 299 4.47 4.15 9.04
N SER A 300 5.23 3.74 10.04
CA SER A 300 6.47 3.00 9.83
C SER A 300 6.61 1.86 10.84
N ARG A 301 7.43 0.86 10.48
CA ARG A 301 7.78 -0.24 11.39
C ARG A 301 8.39 0.26 12.70
N VAL A 302 9.24 1.29 12.62
CA VAL A 302 9.88 1.91 13.80
C VAL A 302 8.83 2.59 14.69
N ASN A 303 7.96 3.41 14.12
CA ASN A 303 6.91 4.09 14.89
C ASN A 303 5.93 3.10 15.54
N THR A 304 5.62 1.98 14.87
CA THR A 304 4.81 0.89 15.43
C THR A 304 5.46 0.33 16.69
N GLU A 305 6.77 0.05 16.64
CA GLU A 305 7.49 -0.51 17.79
C GLU A 305 7.64 0.50 18.94
N ILE A 306 7.87 1.79 18.62
CA ILE A 306 7.94 2.86 19.62
C ILE A 306 6.61 3.02 20.33
N LEU A 307 5.50 3.11 19.59
CA LEU A 307 4.15 3.23 20.14
C LEU A 307 3.80 1.99 20.98
N LEU A 308 4.10 0.78 20.48
CA LEU A 308 3.91 -0.47 21.21
C LEU A 308 4.67 -0.48 22.53
N SER A 309 5.96 -0.11 22.49
CA SER A 309 6.81 -0.05 23.69
C SER A 309 6.26 0.92 24.74
N LYS A 310 5.74 2.09 24.31
CA LYS A 310 5.11 3.08 25.21
C LYS A 310 3.85 2.50 25.89
N LEU A 311 2.99 1.81 25.14
CA LEU A 311 1.77 1.22 25.67
C LEU A 311 2.07 0.03 26.60
N GLN A 312 2.99 -0.85 26.23
CA GLN A 312 3.37 -2.02 27.06
C GLN A 312 4.12 -1.64 28.33
N SER A 313 4.84 -0.51 28.35
CA SER A 313 5.55 -0.03 29.54
C SER A 313 4.66 0.77 30.50
N ASP A 314 3.43 1.11 30.11
CA ASP A 314 2.54 1.92 30.93
C ASP A 314 1.93 1.11 32.07
N PRO A 315 2.10 1.54 33.33
CA PRO A 315 1.52 0.84 34.49
C PRO A 315 0.00 0.73 34.47
N ALA A 316 -0.70 1.69 33.83
CA ALA A 316 -2.16 1.69 33.77
C ALA A 316 -2.72 0.60 32.84
N LEU A 317 -1.89 0.05 31.94
CA LEU A 317 -2.27 -0.98 30.98
C LEU A 317 -1.72 -2.38 31.30
N ARG A 318 -1.18 -2.60 32.51
CA ARG A 318 -0.55 -3.89 32.90
C ARG A 318 -1.47 -5.09 32.76
N ASP A 319 -2.76 -4.89 32.99
CA ASP A 319 -3.80 -5.94 32.91
C ASP A 319 -4.44 -6.01 31.49
N ARG A 320 -3.92 -5.26 30.52
CA ARG A 320 -4.41 -5.22 29.15
C ARG A 320 -3.34 -5.77 28.21
N GLU A 321 -3.72 -6.77 27.44
CA GLU A 321 -2.79 -7.30 26.43
C GLU A 321 -2.77 -6.41 25.20
N VAL A 322 -1.59 -5.82 24.92
CA VAL A 322 -1.32 -4.98 23.74
C VAL A 322 -0.23 -5.64 22.92
N ARG A 323 -0.52 -5.90 21.64
CA ARG A 323 0.39 -6.56 20.70
C ARG A 323 0.77 -5.64 19.53
N GLY A 324 1.92 -5.88 18.94
CA GLY A 324 2.30 -5.28 17.66
C GLY A 324 1.86 -6.18 16.49
N TYR A 325 1.56 -5.58 15.34
CA TYR A 325 1.27 -6.34 14.12
C TYR A 325 1.84 -5.62 12.89
N ARG A 326 2.84 -6.22 12.24
CA ARG A 326 3.48 -5.65 11.06
C ARG A 326 4.12 -6.67 10.13
N GLY A 327 4.44 -6.26 8.92
CA GLY A 327 5.29 -7.03 8.03
C GLY A 327 6.66 -7.30 8.67
N GLY A 328 7.16 -8.51 8.52
CA GLY A 328 8.41 -8.98 9.13
C GLY A 328 8.22 -9.84 10.38
N TYR A 329 7.05 -9.89 11.00
CA TYR A 329 6.72 -10.90 12.01
C TYR A 329 6.48 -12.26 11.34
N LEU A 330 6.77 -13.34 12.05
CA LEU A 330 6.55 -14.69 11.54
C LEU A 330 5.05 -14.95 11.27
N PRO A 331 4.70 -15.74 10.25
CA PRO A 331 3.30 -16.05 9.94
C PRO A 331 2.55 -16.69 11.12
N SER A 332 3.22 -17.51 11.94
CA SER A 332 2.65 -18.13 13.14
C SER A 332 2.27 -17.08 14.21
N GLU A 333 3.16 -16.10 14.44
CA GLU A 333 2.91 -15.02 15.41
C GLU A 333 1.73 -14.14 14.95
N ARG A 334 1.66 -13.82 13.65
CA ARG A 334 0.55 -13.02 13.11
C ARG A 334 -0.79 -13.73 13.27
N ARG A 335 -0.88 -15.02 12.95
CA ARG A 335 -2.10 -15.82 13.14
C ARG A 335 -2.52 -15.95 14.60
N GLU A 336 -1.57 -16.01 15.53
CA GLU A 336 -1.85 -15.98 16.96
C GLU A 336 -2.50 -14.66 17.35
N ILE A 337 -1.92 -13.52 16.95
CA ILE A 337 -2.44 -12.18 17.23
C ILE A 337 -3.84 -11.99 16.64
N GLU A 338 -4.06 -12.41 15.39
CA GLU A 338 -5.36 -12.35 14.71
C GLU A 338 -6.45 -13.12 15.49
N ARG A 339 -6.14 -14.35 15.90
CA ARG A 339 -7.04 -15.18 16.71
C ARG A 339 -7.35 -14.52 18.07
N ASP A 340 -6.31 -14.00 18.76
CA ASP A 340 -6.44 -13.44 20.09
C ASP A 340 -7.14 -12.07 20.06
N LEU A 341 -7.05 -11.30 18.98
CA LEU A 341 -7.88 -10.12 18.72
C LEU A 341 -9.35 -10.51 18.54
N ARG A 342 -9.61 -11.54 17.75
CA ARG A 342 -10.98 -12.02 17.45
C ARG A 342 -11.68 -12.54 18.71
N SER A 343 -10.95 -13.23 19.57
CA SER A 343 -11.46 -13.70 20.87
C SER A 343 -11.60 -12.60 21.92
N GLY A 344 -11.06 -11.38 21.68
CA GLY A 344 -11.04 -10.29 22.64
C GLY A 344 -9.99 -10.44 23.76
N THR A 345 -9.12 -11.45 23.69
CA THR A 345 -7.99 -11.64 24.63
C THR A 345 -7.00 -10.48 24.50
N VAL A 346 -6.63 -10.14 23.26
CA VAL A 346 -5.85 -8.93 22.95
C VAL A 346 -6.81 -7.76 22.83
N ARG A 347 -6.66 -6.76 23.72
CA ARG A 347 -7.51 -5.56 23.75
C ARG A 347 -6.96 -4.42 22.91
N GLY A 348 -5.64 -4.39 22.71
CA GLY A 348 -4.97 -3.36 21.92
C GLY A 348 -4.03 -3.93 20.87
N VAL A 349 -4.05 -3.37 19.68
CA VAL A 349 -3.07 -3.69 18.65
C VAL A 349 -2.47 -2.43 18.04
N VAL A 350 -1.13 -2.43 17.90
CA VAL A 350 -0.41 -1.39 17.17
C VAL A 350 0.07 -1.97 15.85
N ALA A 351 -0.40 -1.43 14.73
CA ALA A 351 -0.17 -2.01 13.42
C ALA A 351 0.41 -1.02 12.40
N THR A 352 1.08 -1.56 11.39
CA THR A 352 1.31 -0.87 10.11
C THR A 352 0.09 -1.07 9.19
N ASN A 353 0.23 -0.80 7.90
CA ASN A 353 -0.79 -1.13 6.88
C ASN A 353 -1.11 -2.65 6.77
N ALA A 354 -0.40 -3.51 7.49
CA ALA A 354 -0.62 -4.96 7.43
C ALA A 354 -2.00 -5.42 7.93
N LEU A 355 -2.69 -4.61 8.76
CA LEU A 355 -4.09 -4.81 9.18
C LEU A 355 -5.07 -3.86 8.48
N GLU A 356 -4.65 -3.19 7.42
CA GLU A 356 -5.51 -2.34 6.60
C GLU A 356 -6.50 -3.15 5.75
N LEU A 357 -6.04 -4.29 5.21
CA LEU A 357 -6.83 -5.18 4.36
C LEU A 357 -7.82 -6.04 5.16
N GLY A 358 -8.84 -6.57 4.49
CA GLY A 358 -10.05 -7.22 4.96
C GLY A 358 -9.95 -8.44 5.88
N ILE A 359 -8.82 -8.69 6.57
CA ILE A 359 -8.70 -9.77 7.56
C ILE A 359 -9.73 -9.58 8.66
N ASP A 360 -10.45 -10.64 9.03
CA ASP A 360 -11.35 -10.60 10.17
C ASP A 360 -10.55 -10.66 11.49
N ILE A 361 -10.44 -9.52 12.14
CA ILE A 361 -9.78 -9.34 13.44
C ILE A 361 -10.79 -9.09 14.58
N GLY A 362 -12.07 -9.40 14.33
CA GLY A 362 -13.14 -9.12 15.26
C GLY A 362 -13.62 -7.67 15.22
N GLN A 363 -14.37 -7.27 16.24
CA GLN A 363 -14.98 -5.94 16.31
C GLN A 363 -14.07 -5.00 17.07
N LEU A 364 -13.52 -4.03 16.37
CA LEU A 364 -12.80 -2.93 16.99
C LEU A 364 -13.75 -1.75 17.17
N GLU A 365 -13.70 -1.13 18.34
CA GLU A 365 -14.58 -0.04 18.72
C GLU A 365 -13.90 1.31 18.50
N ALA A 366 -12.56 1.37 18.60
CA ALA A 366 -11.77 2.56 18.39
C ALA A 366 -10.62 2.33 17.40
N VAL A 367 -10.43 3.28 16.48
CA VAL A 367 -9.32 3.33 15.54
C VAL A 367 -8.55 4.64 15.70
N LEU A 368 -7.25 4.55 15.89
CA LEU A 368 -6.35 5.69 16.00
C LEU A 368 -5.34 5.65 14.86
N LEU A 369 -5.19 6.75 14.12
CA LEU A 369 -4.16 6.88 13.10
C LEU A 369 -3.08 7.83 13.59
N CYS A 370 -1.87 7.34 13.77
CA CYS A 370 -0.69 8.14 14.11
C CYS A 370 -0.07 8.71 12.83
N GLY A 371 -0.56 9.86 12.39
CA GLY A 371 -0.27 10.50 11.13
C GLY A 371 -1.18 10.02 9.98
N TYR A 372 -1.31 10.88 8.97
CA TYR A 372 -2.09 10.58 7.76
C TYR A 372 -1.41 9.46 6.94
N PRO A 373 -2.14 8.43 6.51
CA PRO A 373 -1.55 7.28 5.80
C PRO A 373 -0.92 7.59 4.44
N GLY A 374 -1.21 8.75 3.88
CA GLY A 374 -0.74 9.18 2.56
C GLY A 374 -1.85 9.21 1.49
N THR A 375 -2.97 8.50 1.70
CA THR A 375 -4.12 8.51 0.79
C THR A 375 -5.44 8.55 1.56
N ILE A 376 -6.48 9.14 0.95
CA ILE A 376 -7.85 9.14 1.47
C ILE A 376 -8.37 7.70 1.53
N ALA A 377 -8.15 6.92 0.46
CA ALA A 377 -8.56 5.52 0.39
C ALA A 377 -8.02 4.68 1.57
N SER A 378 -6.70 4.75 1.84
CA SER A 378 -6.07 4.05 2.96
C SER A 378 -6.62 4.51 4.31
N THR A 379 -6.93 5.81 4.45
CA THR A 379 -7.53 6.35 5.68
C THR A 379 -8.91 5.78 5.93
N TRP A 380 -9.77 5.76 4.91
CA TRP A 380 -11.10 5.16 5.01
C TRP A 380 -11.07 3.66 5.28
N GLN A 381 -10.12 2.93 4.68
CA GLN A 381 -9.95 1.50 4.95
C GLN A 381 -9.57 1.22 6.41
N ARG A 382 -8.66 2.02 6.97
CA ARG A 382 -8.29 1.93 8.39
C ARG A 382 -9.43 2.37 9.30
N PHE A 383 -10.11 3.46 8.99
CA PHE A 383 -11.30 3.91 9.71
C PHE A 383 -12.41 2.86 9.68
N GLY A 384 -12.56 2.16 8.55
CA GLY A 384 -13.50 1.05 8.40
C GLY A 384 -13.19 -0.20 9.25
N ARG A 385 -12.07 -0.23 9.98
CA ARG A 385 -11.79 -1.27 10.99
C ARG A 385 -12.58 -1.06 12.28
N ALA A 386 -13.14 0.14 12.52
CA ALA A 386 -14.07 0.39 13.60
C ALA A 386 -15.52 0.21 13.15
N GLY A 387 -16.36 -0.34 14.02
CA GLY A 387 -17.82 -0.32 13.85
C GLY A 387 -18.41 -1.37 12.92
N ARG A 388 -18.07 -2.65 13.10
CA ARG A 388 -18.67 -3.75 12.33
C ARG A 388 -20.12 -4.10 12.70
N ARG A 389 -20.69 -3.55 13.78
CA ARG A 389 -22.08 -3.74 14.21
C ARG A 389 -22.78 -2.39 14.44
N GLN A 390 -23.99 -2.44 14.94
CA GLN A 390 -24.86 -1.27 15.17
C GLN A 390 -24.39 -0.34 16.32
N ASP A 391 -23.27 -0.65 17.00
CA ASP A 391 -22.74 0.14 18.10
C ASP A 391 -21.93 1.36 17.60
N ALA A 392 -21.93 2.42 18.40
CA ALA A 392 -21.16 3.62 18.09
C ALA A 392 -19.66 3.32 18.07
N SER A 393 -18.95 3.85 17.09
CA SER A 393 -17.52 3.68 16.95
C SER A 393 -16.81 5.00 16.68
N VAL A 394 -15.49 5.03 16.99
CA VAL A 394 -14.70 6.25 16.85
C VAL A 394 -13.42 6.00 16.04
N ALA A 395 -13.13 6.91 15.14
CA ALA A 395 -11.92 6.93 14.34
C ALA A 395 -11.25 8.31 14.44
N ILE A 396 -10.02 8.35 14.95
CA ILE A 396 -9.28 9.59 15.18
C ILE A 396 -8.00 9.57 14.35
N LEU A 397 -7.83 10.59 13.50
CA LEU A 397 -6.55 10.88 12.85
C LEU A 397 -5.78 11.89 13.69
N VAL A 398 -4.67 11.49 14.28
CA VAL A 398 -3.74 12.33 15.03
C VAL A 398 -2.66 12.84 14.08
N ALA A 399 -2.70 14.11 13.71
CA ALA A 399 -1.79 14.67 12.73
C ALA A 399 -0.35 14.77 13.25
N GLY A 400 0.61 14.46 12.40
CA GLY A 400 2.01 14.75 12.62
C GLY A 400 2.39 16.16 12.14
N SER A 401 3.67 16.51 12.32
CA SER A 401 4.23 17.77 11.82
C SER A 401 4.63 17.70 10.33
N SER A 402 4.17 16.72 9.54
CA SER A 402 4.48 16.70 8.12
C SER A 402 3.58 17.67 7.34
N PRO A 403 4.04 18.27 6.23
CA PRO A 403 3.21 19.16 5.42
C PRO A 403 1.89 18.51 4.99
N LEU A 404 1.92 17.24 4.59
CA LEU A 404 0.74 16.51 4.17
C LEU A 404 -0.28 16.32 5.32
N ASP A 405 0.18 15.97 6.52
CA ASP A 405 -0.69 15.85 7.70
C ASP A 405 -1.34 17.20 8.01
N GLN A 406 -0.56 18.28 7.98
CA GLN A 406 -1.06 19.62 8.26
C GLN A 406 -2.03 20.12 7.18
N TYR A 407 -1.79 19.77 5.92
CA TYR A 407 -2.74 20.07 4.84
C TYR A 407 -4.11 19.41 5.12
N ILE A 408 -4.11 18.11 5.38
CA ILE A 408 -5.35 17.34 5.61
C ILE A 408 -6.17 17.87 6.79
N VAL A 409 -5.53 18.15 7.92
CA VAL A 409 -6.28 18.62 9.11
C VAL A 409 -6.75 20.07 9.01
N ASN A 410 -6.08 20.89 8.19
CA ASN A 410 -6.48 22.27 7.93
C ASN A 410 -7.47 22.40 6.74
N HIS A 411 -7.61 21.35 5.91
CA HIS A 411 -8.54 21.30 4.80
C HIS A 411 -9.43 20.05 4.93
N PRO A 412 -10.28 19.96 5.97
CA PRO A 412 -11.09 18.77 6.22
C PRO A 412 -12.04 18.44 5.06
N ASP A 413 -12.53 19.43 4.32
CA ASP A 413 -13.38 19.23 3.16
C ASP A 413 -12.64 18.49 2.02
N TYR A 414 -11.32 18.68 1.87
CA TYR A 414 -10.53 17.87 0.95
C TYR A 414 -10.55 16.40 1.34
N PHE A 415 -10.47 16.08 2.64
CA PHE A 415 -10.49 14.69 3.09
C PHE A 415 -11.89 14.05 2.99
N PHE A 416 -12.93 14.79 3.41
CA PHE A 416 -14.28 14.24 3.52
C PHE A 416 -15.10 14.31 2.22
N ASP A 417 -14.90 15.35 1.40
CA ASP A 417 -15.79 15.69 0.30
C ASP A 417 -15.11 15.55 -1.09
N ALA A 418 -13.78 15.49 -1.15
CA ALA A 418 -13.09 15.22 -2.41
C ALA A 418 -13.26 13.76 -2.86
N PRO A 419 -13.25 13.49 -4.17
CA PRO A 419 -13.20 12.12 -4.68
C PRO A 419 -11.97 11.39 -4.12
N VAL A 420 -12.15 10.12 -3.79
CA VAL A 420 -11.02 9.24 -3.43
C VAL A 420 -10.04 9.17 -4.59
N GLU A 421 -8.79 8.87 -4.33
CA GLU A 421 -7.75 8.79 -5.36
C GLU A 421 -8.00 7.64 -6.34
N SER A 422 -7.43 7.75 -7.54
CA SER A 422 -7.44 6.72 -8.58
C SER A 422 -6.33 5.70 -8.41
N GLY A 423 -6.62 4.44 -8.60
CA GLY A 423 -5.61 3.38 -8.71
C GLY A 423 -4.87 3.50 -10.05
N LEU A 424 -3.58 3.85 -10.01
CA LEU A 424 -2.74 3.96 -11.21
C LEU A 424 -1.91 2.70 -11.41
N ILE A 425 -1.85 2.22 -12.66
CA ILE A 425 -0.97 1.12 -13.10
C ILE A 425 -0.38 1.44 -14.46
N ASN A 426 0.81 0.91 -14.74
CA ASN A 426 1.46 0.96 -16.05
C ASN A 426 1.89 -0.45 -16.48
N PRO A 427 0.96 -1.29 -17.00
CA PRO A 427 1.29 -2.65 -17.42
C PRO A 427 2.21 -2.70 -18.66
N ASP A 428 2.26 -1.63 -19.42
CA ASP A 428 3.04 -1.53 -20.66
C ASP A 428 4.45 -0.94 -20.43
N ASN A 429 4.83 -0.71 -19.15
CA ASN A 429 6.21 -0.43 -18.78
C ASN A 429 7.15 -1.48 -19.39
N LEU A 430 8.13 -1.04 -20.19
CA LEU A 430 8.96 -1.92 -21.00
C LEU A 430 9.70 -3.00 -20.20
N TYR A 431 10.18 -2.67 -18.99
CA TYR A 431 10.88 -3.62 -18.11
C TYR A 431 9.94 -4.71 -17.60
N ILE A 432 8.75 -4.29 -17.14
CA ILE A 432 7.71 -5.22 -16.65
C ILE A 432 7.22 -6.08 -17.81
N LEU A 433 6.85 -5.46 -18.91
CA LEU A 433 6.29 -6.13 -20.08
C LEU A 433 7.26 -7.14 -20.66
N THR A 434 8.54 -6.77 -20.88
CA THR A 434 9.58 -7.68 -21.40
C THR A 434 9.80 -8.87 -20.49
N SER A 435 9.80 -8.66 -19.17
CA SER A 435 9.96 -9.74 -18.20
C SER A 435 8.79 -10.73 -18.25
N HIS A 436 7.57 -10.23 -18.37
CA HIS A 436 6.38 -11.09 -18.50
C HIS A 436 6.23 -11.71 -19.89
N LEU A 437 6.74 -11.06 -20.94
CA LEU A 437 6.79 -11.64 -22.29
C LEU A 437 7.69 -12.88 -22.32
N LYS A 438 8.83 -12.84 -21.63
CA LYS A 438 9.69 -14.03 -21.43
C LYS A 438 8.93 -15.16 -20.71
N CYS A 439 8.23 -14.84 -19.62
CA CYS A 439 7.42 -15.81 -18.89
C CYS A 439 6.30 -16.39 -19.78
N ALA A 440 5.62 -15.57 -20.56
CA ALA A 440 4.56 -16.00 -21.46
C ALA A 440 5.09 -16.91 -22.59
N ALA A 441 6.27 -16.62 -23.14
CA ALA A 441 6.93 -17.46 -24.16
C ALA A 441 7.43 -18.80 -23.60
N PHE A 442 7.80 -18.83 -22.31
CA PHE A 442 8.13 -20.07 -21.60
C PHE A 442 6.89 -20.98 -21.42
N GLU A 443 5.73 -20.39 -21.17
CA GLU A 443 4.47 -21.10 -20.93
C GLU A 443 3.85 -21.64 -22.22
N LEU A 444 3.76 -20.80 -23.23
CA LEU A 444 3.20 -21.14 -24.55
C LEU A 444 3.98 -20.41 -25.63
N PRO A 445 4.28 -21.03 -26.76
CA PRO A 445 4.89 -20.36 -27.90
C PRO A 445 4.02 -19.20 -28.40
N PHE A 446 4.62 -18.15 -28.90
CA PHE A 446 3.92 -17.07 -29.58
C PHE A 446 3.79 -17.35 -31.08
N THR A 447 2.68 -16.91 -31.67
CA THR A 447 2.45 -17.00 -33.11
C THR A 447 2.43 -15.61 -33.75
N GLU A 448 2.71 -15.50 -35.02
CA GLU A 448 2.65 -14.24 -35.78
C GLU A 448 1.27 -13.57 -35.63
N GLY A 449 1.26 -12.26 -35.44
CA GLY A 449 0.03 -11.48 -35.23
C GLY A 449 -0.54 -11.53 -33.81
N GLU A 450 0.02 -12.32 -32.90
CA GLU A 450 -0.42 -12.36 -31.51
C GLU A 450 0.03 -11.10 -30.75
N ILE A 451 -0.93 -10.47 -30.04
CA ILE A 451 -0.68 -9.23 -29.26
C ILE A 451 -0.63 -9.54 -27.78
N PHE A 452 0.44 -9.13 -27.11
CA PHE A 452 0.59 -9.21 -25.66
C PHE A 452 0.57 -7.81 -25.03
N GLY A 453 -0.59 -7.20 -25.02
CA GLY A 453 -0.85 -5.87 -24.44
C GLY A 453 -0.50 -4.69 -25.33
N VAL A 454 0.55 -4.78 -26.13
CA VAL A 454 1.04 -3.70 -27.02
C VAL A 454 1.18 -4.18 -28.46
N SER A 455 0.98 -3.27 -29.41
CA SER A 455 1.12 -3.56 -30.85
C SER A 455 2.57 -3.89 -31.27
N THR A 456 3.55 -3.51 -30.46
CA THR A 456 4.98 -3.78 -30.68
C THR A 456 5.42 -5.17 -30.21
N THR A 457 4.50 -6.04 -29.81
CA THR A 457 4.79 -7.39 -29.30
C THR A 457 5.72 -8.17 -30.21
N GLU A 458 5.45 -8.20 -31.52
CA GLU A 458 6.26 -8.93 -32.50
C GLU A 458 7.70 -8.42 -32.56
N ALA A 459 7.89 -7.08 -32.58
CA ALA A 459 9.23 -6.48 -32.57
C ALA A 459 10.02 -6.84 -31.29
N MET A 460 9.33 -6.94 -30.15
CA MET A 460 9.93 -7.38 -28.88
C MET A 460 10.33 -8.86 -28.93
N LEU A 461 9.49 -9.72 -29.51
CA LEU A 461 9.79 -11.14 -29.71
C LEU A 461 10.98 -11.35 -30.65
N ASP A 462 11.06 -10.59 -31.74
CA ASP A 462 12.19 -10.63 -32.67
C ASP A 462 13.49 -10.12 -32.01
N HIS A 463 13.40 -9.09 -31.18
CA HIS A 463 14.54 -8.67 -30.36
C HIS A 463 15.00 -9.79 -29.41
N LEU A 464 14.09 -10.43 -28.67
CA LEU A 464 14.43 -11.54 -27.78
C LEU A 464 15.03 -12.73 -28.56
N ALA A 465 14.59 -12.96 -29.80
CA ALA A 465 15.18 -13.97 -30.66
C ALA A 465 16.60 -13.58 -31.11
N SER A 466 16.84 -12.30 -31.41
CA SER A 466 18.17 -11.80 -31.80
C SER A 466 19.25 -11.97 -30.73
N VAL A 467 18.80 -11.95 -29.44
CA VAL A 467 19.70 -12.17 -28.26
C VAL A 467 19.63 -13.61 -27.74
N ASN A 468 19.12 -14.55 -28.52
CA ASN A 468 19.05 -15.99 -28.22
C ASN A 468 18.22 -16.36 -26.98
N VAL A 469 17.29 -15.52 -26.55
CA VAL A 469 16.32 -15.88 -25.49
C VAL A 469 15.18 -16.70 -26.07
N LEU A 470 14.74 -16.35 -27.28
CA LEU A 470 13.76 -17.11 -28.04
C LEU A 470 14.40 -17.69 -29.31
N HIS A 471 13.74 -18.71 -29.87
CA HIS A 471 14.05 -19.28 -31.19
C HIS A 471 12.82 -19.12 -32.12
N LYS A 472 12.98 -18.39 -33.21
CA LYS A 472 11.94 -18.21 -34.23
C LYS A 472 12.00 -19.38 -35.23
N ALA A 473 10.92 -20.15 -35.31
CA ALA A 473 10.75 -21.25 -36.26
C ALA A 473 9.50 -20.99 -37.12
N GLY A 474 9.68 -20.54 -38.33
CA GLY A 474 8.57 -20.07 -39.19
C GLY A 474 7.87 -18.87 -38.55
N ASP A 475 6.58 -18.98 -38.32
CA ASP A 475 5.70 -17.93 -37.77
C ASP A 475 5.58 -18.02 -36.24
N THR A 476 6.47 -18.81 -35.58
CA THR A 476 6.33 -19.11 -34.14
C THR A 476 7.61 -18.83 -33.38
N TRP A 477 7.53 -18.20 -32.20
CA TRP A 477 8.64 -17.97 -31.28
C TRP A 477 8.56 -18.94 -30.11
N HIS A 478 9.63 -19.70 -29.92
CA HIS A 478 9.75 -20.72 -28.86
C HIS A 478 10.77 -20.27 -27.82
N TRP A 479 10.55 -20.60 -26.56
CA TRP A 479 11.56 -20.46 -25.51
C TRP A 479 12.78 -21.35 -25.79
N SER A 480 14.01 -20.78 -25.72
CA SER A 480 15.21 -21.51 -26.12
C SER A 480 16.27 -21.64 -25.02
N VAL A 481 16.12 -20.96 -23.89
CA VAL A 481 17.11 -21.00 -22.80
C VAL A 481 16.88 -22.24 -21.94
N ALA A 482 17.79 -23.19 -22.04
CA ALA A 482 17.77 -24.38 -21.20
C ALA A 482 18.11 -24.00 -19.72
N ASP A 483 17.50 -24.70 -18.77
CA ASP A 483 17.73 -24.56 -17.34
C ASP A 483 17.46 -23.17 -16.74
N ASP A 484 16.76 -22.27 -17.46
CA ASP A 484 16.30 -20.99 -16.95
C ASP A 484 14.78 -20.99 -16.73
N PHE A 485 14.37 -20.50 -15.56
CA PHE A 485 12.96 -20.39 -15.16
C PHE A 485 12.59 -18.90 -15.01
N PRO A 486 12.11 -18.24 -16.08
CA PRO A 486 11.98 -16.79 -16.13
C PRO A 486 11.09 -16.20 -15.02
N ALA A 487 10.06 -16.93 -14.57
CA ALA A 487 9.17 -16.44 -13.52
C ALA A 487 9.87 -16.27 -12.16
N GLN A 488 10.95 -17.01 -11.88
CA GLN A 488 11.71 -16.83 -10.62
C GLN A 488 12.50 -15.51 -10.60
N HIS A 489 12.74 -14.89 -11.77
CA HIS A 489 13.48 -13.65 -11.90
C HIS A 489 12.59 -12.41 -11.88
N VAL A 490 11.28 -12.57 -11.67
CA VAL A 490 10.31 -11.47 -11.64
C VAL A 490 9.63 -11.42 -10.28
N SER A 491 9.96 -10.39 -9.48
CA SER A 491 9.24 -10.07 -8.25
C SER A 491 8.04 -9.17 -8.57
N LEU A 492 6.86 -9.54 -8.11
CA LEU A 492 5.65 -8.74 -8.37
C LEU A 492 5.52 -7.52 -7.45
N ARG A 493 6.20 -7.52 -6.30
CA ARG A 493 6.00 -6.51 -5.24
C ARG A 493 7.15 -5.55 -5.05
N THR A 494 8.32 -5.94 -5.51
CA THR A 494 9.57 -5.15 -5.39
C THR A 494 10.39 -5.32 -6.64
N GLY A 495 11.26 -4.37 -6.92
CA GLY A 495 12.27 -4.55 -7.96
C GLY A 495 13.40 -5.51 -7.56
N ALA A 496 13.37 -6.12 -6.36
CA ALA A 496 14.34 -7.08 -5.88
C ALA A 496 13.69 -8.41 -5.50
N MET A 497 14.34 -9.49 -5.86
CA MET A 497 13.87 -10.87 -5.64
C MET A 497 14.17 -11.41 -4.24
N ASP A 498 15.09 -10.80 -3.48
CA ASP A 498 15.68 -11.36 -2.27
C ASP A 498 15.22 -10.62 -1.01
N ASN A 499 14.99 -11.40 0.05
CA ASN A 499 14.82 -10.90 1.41
C ASN A 499 16.06 -11.18 2.25
N VAL A 500 16.39 -10.25 3.13
CA VAL A 500 17.40 -10.45 4.18
C VAL A 500 16.74 -11.12 5.38
N VAL A 501 17.26 -12.28 5.80
CA VAL A 501 16.78 -13.01 6.96
C VAL A 501 17.45 -12.47 8.22
N ILE A 502 16.66 -12.16 9.25
CA ILE A 502 17.16 -11.65 10.54
C ILE A 502 17.30 -12.82 11.51
N VAL A 503 18.50 -13.07 11.97
CA VAL A 503 18.86 -14.20 12.84
C VAL A 503 19.26 -13.69 14.23
N ASP A 504 18.46 -14.00 15.24
CA ASP A 504 18.78 -13.74 16.64
C ASP A 504 19.83 -14.74 17.13
N THR A 505 20.95 -14.23 17.59
CA THR A 505 22.10 -15.00 18.12
C THR A 505 22.27 -14.80 19.63
N THR A 506 21.30 -14.20 20.32
CA THR A 506 21.34 -13.96 21.78
C THR A 506 21.52 -15.28 22.57
N SER A 507 20.90 -16.35 22.07
CA SER A 507 21.02 -17.71 22.64
C SER A 507 21.24 -18.73 21.51
N LYS A 508 20.38 -19.75 21.37
CA LYS A 508 20.40 -20.59 20.17
C LYS A 508 19.94 -19.77 18.97
N PRO A 509 20.66 -19.81 17.84
CA PRO A 509 20.27 -19.08 16.64
C PRO A 509 18.84 -19.40 16.23
N ARG A 510 18.03 -18.36 16.05
CA ARG A 510 16.64 -18.47 15.57
C ARG A 510 16.33 -17.35 14.59
N VAL A 511 15.45 -17.62 13.65
CA VAL A 511 14.94 -16.59 12.74
C VAL A 511 13.93 -15.73 13.48
N LEU A 512 14.16 -14.41 13.51
CA LEU A 512 13.20 -13.42 14.03
C LEU A 512 12.20 -13.01 12.97
N GLY A 513 12.66 -12.83 11.72
CA GLY A 513 11.82 -12.33 10.64
C GLY A 513 12.63 -12.13 9.36
N GLN A 514 12.00 -11.46 8.39
CA GLN A 514 12.61 -11.12 7.11
C GLN A 514 12.34 -9.66 6.77
N ILE A 515 13.23 -9.07 5.97
CA ILE A 515 13.13 -7.70 5.48
C ILE A 515 13.57 -7.67 4.02
N ASP A 516 12.93 -6.84 3.20
CA ASP A 516 13.32 -6.71 1.79
C ASP A 516 14.74 -6.11 1.67
N THR A 517 15.43 -6.49 0.60
CA THR A 517 16.84 -6.13 0.37
C THR A 517 17.04 -4.61 0.23
N PHE A 518 16.03 -3.84 -0.28
CA PHE A 518 16.16 -2.39 -0.39
C PHE A 518 16.03 -1.68 0.97
N ALA A 519 15.20 -2.21 1.87
CA ALA A 519 15.05 -1.68 3.22
C ALA A 519 16.18 -2.12 4.18
N ALA A 520 16.84 -3.23 3.89
CA ALA A 520 17.89 -3.79 4.76
C ALA A 520 19.01 -2.80 5.10
N PRO A 521 19.58 -2.03 4.14
CA PRO A 521 20.62 -1.05 4.44
C PRO A 521 20.20 0.06 5.39
N MET A 522 18.91 0.34 5.46
CA MET A 522 18.37 1.40 6.32
C MET A 522 17.97 0.90 7.72
N LEU A 523 17.67 -0.40 7.86
CA LEU A 523 17.08 -0.95 9.08
C LEU A 523 17.95 -1.98 9.81
N VAL A 524 18.79 -2.72 9.08
CA VAL A 524 19.61 -3.81 9.64
C VAL A 524 21.09 -3.74 9.20
N HIS A 525 21.59 -2.52 8.90
CA HIS A 525 23.04 -2.30 8.72
C HIS A 525 23.80 -2.66 10.00
N THR A 526 25.10 -2.94 9.88
CA THR A 526 25.95 -3.18 11.04
C THR A 526 25.86 -2.02 12.04
N ASP A 527 25.80 -2.31 13.33
CA ASP A 527 25.57 -1.38 14.46
C ASP A 527 24.18 -0.73 14.50
N ALA A 528 23.21 -1.14 13.67
CA ALA A 528 21.83 -0.71 13.81
C ALA A 528 21.18 -1.25 15.10
N ILE A 529 20.24 -0.50 15.65
CA ILE A 529 19.33 -0.99 16.68
C ILE A 529 17.99 -1.33 15.99
N TYR A 530 17.84 -2.62 15.73
CA TYR A 530 16.61 -3.16 15.12
C TYR A 530 15.55 -3.39 16.19
N LEU A 531 14.35 -2.88 15.94
CA LEU A 531 13.22 -3.03 16.84
C LEU A 531 12.30 -4.16 16.35
N HIS A 532 11.93 -5.09 17.24
CA HIS A 532 11.06 -6.22 16.91
C HIS A 532 10.22 -6.65 18.11
N ALA A 533 8.89 -6.65 17.97
CA ALA A 533 7.92 -7.01 19.01
C ALA A 533 8.16 -6.28 20.36
N GLY A 534 8.43 -4.97 20.30
CA GLY A 534 8.73 -4.14 21.48
C GLY A 534 10.11 -4.36 22.09
N ARG A 535 10.97 -5.20 21.50
CA ARG A 535 12.34 -5.48 21.96
C ARG A 535 13.38 -4.87 21.04
N GLN A 536 14.54 -4.57 21.61
CA GLN A 536 15.65 -3.99 20.88
C GLN A 536 16.71 -5.05 20.59
N TYR A 537 17.26 -5.00 19.38
CA TYR A 537 18.32 -5.90 18.92
C TYR A 537 19.43 -5.10 18.28
N HIS A 538 20.66 -5.27 18.73
CA HIS A 538 21.85 -4.73 18.08
C HIS A 538 22.20 -5.62 16.89
N VAL A 539 22.45 -5.05 15.73
CA VAL A 539 22.92 -5.76 14.54
C VAL A 539 24.43 -5.87 14.60
N ASP A 540 24.94 -7.07 14.91
CA ASP A 540 26.36 -7.34 14.97
C ASP A 540 27.00 -7.31 13.57
N ARG A 541 26.26 -7.84 12.56
CA ARG A 541 26.73 -7.95 11.18
C ARG A 541 25.56 -8.10 10.21
N LEU A 542 25.60 -7.33 9.13
CA LEU A 542 24.81 -7.59 7.92
C LEU A 542 25.73 -8.30 6.89
N ASP A 543 25.44 -9.56 6.62
CA ASP A 543 26.07 -10.31 5.54
C ASP A 543 25.28 -10.08 4.26
N TRP A 544 25.82 -9.18 3.42
CA TRP A 544 25.14 -8.74 2.20
C TRP A 544 25.08 -9.84 1.12
N GLU A 545 26.09 -10.71 1.07
CA GLU A 545 26.16 -11.81 0.09
C GLU A 545 25.19 -12.95 0.46
N GLU A 546 25.19 -13.36 1.75
CA GLU A 546 24.31 -14.41 2.25
C GLU A 546 22.86 -13.92 2.53
N LYS A 547 22.59 -12.63 2.41
CA LYS A 547 21.29 -12.01 2.75
C LYS A 547 20.85 -12.34 4.17
N LYS A 548 21.76 -12.19 5.14
CA LYS A 548 21.52 -12.47 6.56
C LYS A 548 21.99 -11.33 7.45
N ALA A 549 21.13 -10.89 8.37
CA ALA A 549 21.49 -9.97 9.45
C ALA A 549 21.54 -10.73 10.77
N TYR A 550 22.69 -10.72 11.44
CA TYR A 550 22.88 -11.35 12.75
C TYR A 550 22.70 -10.32 13.84
N VAL A 551 21.78 -10.61 14.77
CA VAL A 551 21.38 -9.65 15.80
C VAL A 551 21.43 -10.25 17.19
N LYS A 552 21.61 -9.40 18.21
CA LYS A 552 21.55 -9.76 19.64
C LYS A 552 20.60 -8.84 20.38
N GLN A 553 19.80 -9.40 21.26
CA GLN A 553 18.91 -8.61 22.12
C GLN A 553 19.72 -7.71 23.04
N VAL A 554 19.32 -6.44 23.12
CA VAL A 554 19.93 -5.42 23.96
C VAL A 554 18.86 -4.57 24.63
N THR A 555 19.27 -3.79 25.63
CA THR A 555 18.41 -2.74 26.21
C THR A 555 19.21 -1.44 26.17
N VAL A 556 18.80 -0.51 25.30
CA VAL A 556 19.46 0.79 25.11
C VAL A 556 18.40 1.88 25.06
N GLU A 557 18.78 3.13 25.32
CA GLU A 557 17.84 4.29 25.35
C GLU A 557 17.63 4.93 23.97
N HIS A 558 18.13 4.34 22.90
CA HIS A 558 18.07 4.91 21.57
C HIS A 558 17.70 3.88 20.50
N TYR A 559 17.26 4.35 19.36
CA TYR A 559 17.20 3.60 18.09
C TYR A 559 18.10 4.26 17.04
N THR A 560 18.28 3.62 15.91
CA THR A 560 19.11 4.14 14.81
C THR A 560 18.24 4.56 13.64
N ASP A 561 18.62 5.68 13.01
CA ASP A 561 18.02 6.22 11.81
C ASP A 561 19.10 6.46 10.75
N ALA A 562 19.03 5.69 9.66
CA ALA A 562 20.04 5.71 8.62
C ALA A 562 19.73 6.76 7.54
N SER A 563 20.78 7.29 6.93
CA SER A 563 20.72 8.25 5.83
C SER A 563 21.46 7.71 4.61
N LYS A 564 20.99 8.09 3.42
CA LYS A 564 21.60 7.75 2.14
C LYS A 564 21.85 9.00 1.30
N ASN A 565 22.96 8.99 0.58
CA ASN A 565 23.22 9.94 -0.50
C ASN A 565 22.60 9.41 -1.79
N VAL A 566 21.91 10.30 -2.51
CA VAL A 566 21.28 9.98 -3.79
C VAL A 566 21.81 10.91 -4.86
N ARG A 567 22.17 10.35 -6.02
CA ARG A 567 22.52 11.09 -7.25
C ARG A 567 21.59 10.67 -8.38
N ILE A 568 21.32 11.58 -9.29
CA ILE A 568 20.43 11.35 -10.43
C ILE A 568 21.16 11.73 -11.73
N ALA A 569 20.90 10.99 -12.79
CA ALA A 569 21.35 11.33 -14.12
C ALA A 569 20.22 11.08 -15.11
N VAL A 570 19.82 12.09 -15.88
CA VAL A 570 18.81 11.95 -16.94
C VAL A 570 19.42 11.14 -18.08
N LEU A 571 18.72 10.10 -18.49
CA LEU A 571 19.10 9.20 -19.58
C LEU A 571 18.35 9.57 -20.85
N GLU A 572 17.04 9.82 -20.74
CA GLU A 572 16.18 10.22 -21.85
C GLU A 572 15.14 11.23 -21.37
N ASP A 573 14.91 12.26 -22.19
CA ASP A 573 13.90 13.30 -21.98
C ASP A 573 12.67 12.96 -22.83
N PHE A 574 11.55 12.65 -22.19
CA PHE A 574 10.32 12.32 -22.88
C PHE A 574 9.49 13.55 -23.23
N ALA A 575 9.51 14.57 -22.37
CA ALA A 575 8.90 15.86 -22.65
C ALA A 575 9.48 16.93 -21.73
N SER A 576 9.85 18.07 -22.34
CA SER A 576 10.29 19.27 -21.62
C SER A 576 9.64 20.51 -22.23
N GLU A 577 9.17 21.41 -21.38
CA GLU A 577 8.57 22.67 -21.80
C GLU A 577 8.74 23.78 -20.77
N PRO A 578 8.63 25.06 -21.19
CA PRO A 578 8.59 26.17 -20.25
C PRO A 578 7.35 26.12 -19.33
N ALA A 579 7.53 26.42 -18.04
CA ALA A 579 6.47 26.55 -17.05
C ALA A 579 6.62 27.91 -16.34
N GLY A 580 6.07 28.95 -16.92
CA GLY A 580 6.33 30.35 -16.51
C GLY A 580 7.77 30.75 -16.78
N THR A 581 8.51 31.15 -15.73
CA THR A 581 9.96 31.44 -15.79
C THR A 581 10.81 30.20 -15.50
N LEU A 582 10.21 29.06 -15.22
CA LEU A 582 10.86 27.79 -14.96
C LEU A 582 10.75 26.89 -16.19
N GLY A 583 11.53 25.82 -16.21
CA GLY A 583 11.33 24.67 -17.11
C GLY A 583 10.76 23.50 -16.35
N ARG A 584 9.87 22.74 -16.97
CA ARG A 584 9.42 21.44 -16.45
C ARG A 584 9.69 20.34 -17.47
N GLY A 585 9.98 19.16 -16.98
CA GLY A 585 10.15 17.99 -17.84
C GLY A 585 9.95 16.70 -17.09
N TRP A 586 9.91 15.60 -17.83
CA TRP A 586 9.91 14.26 -17.28
C TRP A 586 10.57 13.28 -18.26
N GLY A 587 11.16 12.21 -17.73
CA GLY A 587 11.87 11.24 -18.55
C GLY A 587 12.51 10.13 -17.74
N GLU A 588 13.33 9.30 -18.44
CA GLU A 588 14.09 8.23 -17.82
C GLU A 588 15.34 8.76 -17.12
N VAL A 589 15.60 8.24 -15.92
CA VAL A 589 16.74 8.62 -15.09
C VAL A 589 17.41 7.40 -14.48
N ARG A 590 18.72 7.51 -14.27
CA ARG A 590 19.50 6.61 -13.42
C ARG A 590 19.63 7.23 -12.04
N VAL A 591 19.15 6.52 -11.03
CA VAL A 591 19.27 6.88 -9.62
C VAL A 591 20.33 6.01 -8.97
N THR A 592 21.32 6.65 -8.36
CA THR A 592 22.40 6.01 -7.64
C THR A 592 22.26 6.34 -6.16
N SER A 593 22.11 5.34 -5.29
CA SER A 593 21.98 5.52 -3.84
C SER A 593 23.09 4.83 -3.07
N LEU A 594 23.63 5.53 -2.08
CA LEU A 594 24.69 5.04 -1.20
C LEU A 594 24.28 5.33 0.26
N PRO A 595 23.99 4.32 1.08
CA PRO A 595 23.86 4.48 2.54
C PRO A 595 25.21 4.98 3.11
N THR A 596 25.21 6.05 3.91
CA THR A 596 26.45 6.71 4.33
C THR A 596 26.65 6.73 5.82
N LEU A 597 25.61 7.08 6.55
CA LEU A 597 25.68 7.23 8.01
C LEU A 597 24.32 7.00 8.67
N PHE A 598 24.35 6.73 9.97
CA PHE A 598 23.16 6.64 10.79
C PHE A 598 23.30 7.52 12.04
N LYS A 599 22.16 8.01 12.50
CA LYS A 599 22.02 8.77 13.76
C LYS A 599 21.51 7.85 14.85
N LYS A 600 21.93 8.08 16.09
CA LYS A 600 21.37 7.46 17.29
C LYS A 600 20.38 8.42 17.91
N ILE A 601 19.10 8.06 17.87
CA ILE A 601 18.01 8.93 18.32
C ILE A 601 17.48 8.42 19.65
N LYS A 602 17.46 9.27 20.68
CA LYS A 602 16.98 8.92 22.01
C LYS A 602 15.45 8.69 21.97
N MET A 603 14.99 7.59 22.55
CA MET A 603 13.57 7.21 22.49
C MET A 603 12.65 8.16 23.25
N SER A 604 13.14 8.77 24.33
CA SER A 604 12.32 9.61 25.22
C SER A 604 12.18 11.05 24.72
N THR A 605 13.22 11.60 24.08
CA THR A 605 13.29 13.03 23.72
C THR A 605 13.46 13.27 22.22
N SER A 606 13.69 12.20 21.44
CA SER A 606 14.01 12.26 20.00
C SER A 606 15.31 13.05 19.68
N ASP A 607 16.16 13.29 20.68
CA ASP A 607 17.44 13.94 20.47
C ASP A 607 18.44 13.02 19.76
N ASN A 608 19.28 13.61 18.91
CA ASN A 608 20.42 12.92 18.34
C ASN A 608 21.55 12.83 19.38
N VAL A 609 21.84 11.61 19.86
CA VAL A 609 22.87 11.33 20.86
C VAL A 609 24.17 10.76 20.28
N GLY A 610 24.26 10.66 18.97
CA GLY A 610 25.46 10.19 18.28
C GLY A 610 25.18 9.75 16.84
N TRP A 611 26.25 9.40 16.14
CA TRP A 611 26.18 8.90 14.76
C TRP A 611 27.24 7.84 14.48
N GLY A 612 27.05 7.07 13.40
CA GLY A 612 28.02 6.08 12.91
C GLY A 612 28.02 6.03 11.37
N LYS A 613 29.03 5.40 10.80
CA LYS A 613 29.15 5.20 9.35
C LYS A 613 28.52 3.88 8.94
N ILE A 614 27.97 3.86 7.72
CA ILE A 614 27.49 2.64 7.05
C ILE A 614 28.46 2.35 5.91
N ASP A 615 28.95 1.12 5.85
CA ASP A 615 29.82 0.62 4.79
C ASP A 615 29.08 -0.48 4.02
N LEU A 616 28.34 -0.07 3.00
CA LEU A 616 27.58 -0.95 2.11
C LEU A 616 27.78 -0.52 0.66
N PRO A 617 27.61 -1.43 -0.30
CA PRO A 617 27.80 -1.10 -1.71
C PRO A 617 26.76 -0.09 -2.21
N GLN A 618 27.17 0.68 -3.21
CA GLN A 618 26.30 1.56 -3.98
C GLN A 618 25.24 0.73 -4.72
N GLN A 619 24.02 1.24 -4.76
CA GLN A 619 22.91 0.65 -5.50
C GLN A 619 22.51 1.57 -6.64
N GLU A 620 22.31 1.02 -7.83
CA GLU A 620 21.82 1.74 -9.00
C GLU A 620 20.45 1.20 -9.42
N SER A 621 19.57 2.13 -9.84
CA SER A 621 18.28 1.79 -10.42
C SER A 621 17.96 2.74 -11.58
N HIS A 622 17.33 2.24 -12.62
CA HIS A 622 16.73 3.02 -13.69
C HIS A 622 15.25 3.21 -13.38
N THR A 623 14.78 4.46 -13.49
CA THR A 623 13.39 4.81 -13.19
C THR A 623 12.98 6.05 -13.98
N THR A 624 11.79 6.61 -13.71
CA THR A 624 11.37 7.88 -14.28
C THR A 624 11.42 9.00 -13.23
N ALA A 625 11.64 10.23 -13.69
CA ALA A 625 11.60 11.42 -12.84
C ALA A 625 10.82 12.54 -13.53
N TYR A 626 10.11 13.32 -12.73
CA TYR A 626 9.67 14.68 -13.05
C TYR A 626 10.71 15.66 -12.52
N TRP A 627 11.03 16.70 -13.28
CA TRP A 627 11.94 17.75 -12.82
C TRP A 627 11.41 19.15 -13.09
N LEU A 628 11.89 20.05 -12.24
CA LEU A 628 11.64 21.47 -12.29
C LEU A 628 13.00 22.18 -12.37
N SER A 629 13.31 22.81 -13.51
CA SER A 629 14.53 23.59 -13.66
C SER A 629 14.25 25.08 -13.44
N LEU A 630 15.15 25.73 -12.72
CA LEU A 630 15.07 27.12 -12.31
C LEU A 630 15.92 28.00 -13.23
N PRO A 631 15.75 29.35 -13.22
CA PRO A 631 16.61 30.23 -14.00
C PRO A 631 18.09 30.07 -13.65
N GLU A 632 18.96 30.06 -14.63
CA GLU A 632 20.42 29.88 -14.46
C GLU A 632 21.07 31.00 -13.61
N ASP A 633 20.50 32.21 -13.66
CA ASP A 633 20.99 33.37 -12.93
C ASP A 633 20.61 33.41 -11.44
N LEU A 634 19.81 32.42 -10.98
CA LEU A 634 19.24 32.43 -9.63
C LEU A 634 20.32 32.31 -8.52
N GLU A 635 21.40 31.55 -8.79
CA GLU A 635 22.55 31.50 -7.85
C GLU A 635 23.24 32.84 -7.71
N THR A 636 23.33 33.61 -8.79
CA THR A 636 23.92 34.94 -8.78
C THR A 636 23.03 35.97 -8.02
N ARG A 637 21.70 35.79 -8.14
CA ARG A 637 20.70 36.69 -7.50
C ARG A 637 20.55 36.47 -6.02
N LEU A 638 20.44 35.22 -5.59
CA LEU A 638 20.15 34.84 -4.20
C LEU A 638 21.42 34.55 -3.39
N GLY A 639 22.50 34.13 -4.04
CA GLY A 639 23.66 33.52 -3.40
C GLY A 639 23.46 32.01 -3.20
N ARG A 640 24.58 31.30 -3.00
CA ARG A 640 24.59 29.81 -2.97
C ARG A 640 23.83 29.21 -1.79
N GLU A 641 24.08 29.70 -0.56
CA GLU A 641 23.42 29.14 0.63
C GLU A 641 21.90 29.39 0.65
N PRO A 642 21.36 30.58 0.34
CA PRO A 642 19.92 30.79 0.20
C PRO A 642 19.28 29.94 -0.91
N LEU A 643 19.96 29.77 -2.04
CA LEU A 643 19.47 28.93 -3.13
C LEU A 643 19.40 27.45 -2.72
N GLU A 644 20.42 26.94 -2.03
CA GLU A 644 20.42 25.55 -1.53
C GLU A 644 19.27 25.32 -0.54
N SER A 645 19.08 26.27 0.38
CA SER A 645 17.95 26.28 1.31
C SER A 645 16.60 26.27 0.59
N ALA A 646 16.44 27.15 -0.40
CA ALA A 646 15.23 27.23 -1.21
C ALA A 646 14.92 25.94 -1.98
N LEU A 647 15.93 25.35 -2.62
CA LEU A 647 15.81 24.09 -3.36
C LEU A 647 15.40 22.95 -2.43
N LEU A 648 16.08 22.79 -1.29
CA LEU A 648 15.78 21.74 -0.32
C LEU A 648 14.38 21.88 0.27
N GLY A 649 13.97 23.10 0.61
CA GLY A 649 12.65 23.39 1.16
C GLY A 649 11.54 23.21 0.12
N ALA A 650 11.74 23.69 -1.11
CA ALA A 650 10.77 23.49 -2.21
C ALA A 650 10.64 22.00 -2.57
N ALA A 651 11.75 21.28 -2.67
CA ALA A 651 11.73 19.85 -2.90
C ALA A 651 11.03 19.08 -1.76
N HIS A 652 11.17 19.57 -0.51
CA HIS A 652 10.47 18.97 0.63
C HIS A 652 8.96 19.12 0.50
N VAL A 653 8.46 20.34 0.33
CA VAL A 653 7.01 20.57 0.26
C VAL A 653 6.40 19.91 -0.97
N LEU A 654 7.02 20.01 -2.15
CA LEU A 654 6.54 19.37 -3.38
C LEU A 654 6.45 17.83 -3.22
N HIS A 655 7.48 17.21 -2.66
CA HIS A 655 7.49 15.77 -2.40
C HIS A 655 6.39 15.36 -1.40
N GLN A 656 6.15 16.16 -0.36
CA GLN A 656 5.11 15.86 0.62
C GLN A 656 3.69 16.09 0.07
N MET A 657 3.51 17.03 -0.86
CA MET A 657 2.22 17.32 -1.48
C MET A 657 1.90 16.42 -2.68
N ALA A 658 2.91 15.86 -3.35
CA ALA A 658 2.73 14.98 -4.51
C ALA A 658 1.73 13.82 -4.30
N PRO A 659 1.70 13.13 -3.14
CA PRO A 659 0.72 12.07 -2.87
C PRO A 659 -0.75 12.49 -2.97
N LEU A 660 -1.08 13.77 -2.80
CA LEU A 660 -2.46 14.27 -3.01
C LEU A 660 -2.95 14.06 -4.45
N PHE A 661 -2.03 13.98 -5.41
CA PHE A 661 -2.30 13.82 -6.84
C PHE A 661 -2.04 12.40 -7.36
N LEU A 662 -1.35 11.59 -6.53
CA LEU A 662 -0.77 10.31 -6.96
C LEU A 662 -1.26 9.20 -6.06
N MET A 663 -2.20 8.71 -5.77
CA MET A 663 -2.55 7.58 -4.88
C MET A 663 -1.32 6.70 -4.48
N CYS A 664 -0.31 7.31 -3.85
CA CYS A 664 0.92 6.65 -3.45
C CYS A 664 1.33 7.00 -2.00
N ASP A 665 2.18 6.16 -1.40
CA ASP A 665 2.87 6.53 -0.16
C ASP A 665 3.98 7.56 -0.48
N PRO A 666 4.22 8.58 0.34
CA PRO A 666 5.38 9.48 0.15
C PRO A 666 6.72 8.75 -0.01
N ARG A 667 6.84 7.53 0.51
CA ARG A 667 8.03 6.68 0.37
C ARG A 667 8.19 6.05 -1.01
N ASP A 668 7.13 6.04 -1.81
CA ASP A 668 7.17 5.54 -3.20
C ASP A 668 7.79 6.57 -4.15
N LEU A 669 8.01 7.79 -3.67
CA LEU A 669 8.70 8.87 -4.36
C LEU A 669 10.04 9.16 -3.71
N GLY A 670 11.04 9.47 -4.54
CA GLY A 670 12.28 10.05 -4.09
C GLY A 670 12.44 11.50 -4.55
N ARG A 671 13.38 12.21 -3.95
CA ARG A 671 13.70 13.59 -4.36
C ARG A 671 15.20 13.83 -4.36
N VAL A 672 15.66 14.65 -5.29
CA VAL A 672 17.04 15.14 -5.40
C VAL A 672 17.00 16.59 -5.81
N THR A 673 17.92 17.39 -5.27
CA THR A 673 18.14 18.78 -5.67
C THR A 673 19.56 18.97 -6.12
N GLU A 674 19.77 19.72 -7.18
CA GLU A 674 21.08 20.04 -7.73
C GLU A 674 21.15 21.56 -7.95
N ILE A 675 22.14 22.24 -7.36
CA ILE A 675 22.38 23.68 -7.57
C ILE A 675 22.73 23.94 -9.05
N LYS A 676 23.42 23.00 -9.65
CA LYS A 676 23.73 23.01 -11.08
C LYS A 676 23.64 21.59 -11.62
N SER A 677 22.52 21.27 -12.21
CA SER A 677 22.32 19.95 -12.83
C SER A 677 23.17 19.79 -14.08
N PRO A 678 23.87 18.66 -14.26
CA PRO A 678 24.60 18.39 -15.49
C PRO A 678 23.72 18.35 -16.74
N PHE A 679 22.43 18.04 -16.58
CA PHE A 679 21.46 17.93 -17.67
C PHE A 679 20.87 19.30 -18.08
N THR A 680 20.35 20.07 -17.11
CA THR A 680 19.69 21.36 -17.39
C THR A 680 20.65 22.54 -17.37
N ASN A 681 21.88 22.35 -16.86
CA ASN A 681 22.89 23.37 -16.58
C ASN A 681 22.41 24.48 -15.61
N ALA A 682 21.31 24.24 -14.90
CA ALA A 682 20.59 25.16 -14.03
C ALA A 682 20.25 24.50 -12.67
N PRO A 683 19.86 25.26 -11.65
CA PRO A 683 19.33 24.70 -10.42
C PRO A 683 18.09 23.87 -10.71
N THR A 684 18.05 22.62 -10.20
CA THR A 684 16.99 21.67 -10.58
C THR A 684 16.51 20.85 -9.38
N ILE A 685 15.20 20.68 -9.30
CA ILE A 685 14.53 19.79 -8.35
C ILE A 685 14.04 18.58 -9.14
N PHE A 686 14.37 17.37 -8.69
CA PHE A 686 13.87 16.11 -9.24
C PHE A 686 12.96 15.42 -8.21
N LEU A 687 11.79 14.95 -8.67
CA LEU A 687 10.95 13.98 -7.99
C LEU A 687 10.93 12.72 -8.84
N TYR A 688 11.36 11.59 -8.30
CA TYR A 688 11.51 10.34 -9.08
C TYR A 688 10.70 9.20 -8.46
N ASP A 689 10.24 8.30 -9.32
CA ASP A 689 9.55 7.08 -8.90
C ASP A 689 10.52 6.19 -8.13
N GLY A 690 10.14 5.75 -6.94
CA GLY A 690 10.97 4.88 -6.10
C GLY A 690 11.13 3.44 -6.62
N PHE A 691 10.51 3.14 -7.77
CA PHE A 691 10.48 1.80 -8.36
C PHE A 691 11.23 1.76 -9.69
N PRO A 692 12.00 0.68 -9.95
CA PRO A 692 12.66 0.48 -11.24
C PRO A 692 11.67 0.54 -12.40
N GLY A 693 12.06 1.24 -13.46
CA GLY A 693 11.24 1.44 -14.66
C GLY A 693 10.11 2.46 -14.52
N GLY A 694 9.84 2.97 -13.31
CA GLY A 694 8.74 3.88 -13.02
C GLY A 694 7.35 3.25 -13.13
N VAL A 695 6.38 3.83 -12.45
CA VAL A 695 4.97 3.36 -12.45
C VAL A 695 3.99 4.44 -12.94
N GLY A 696 4.51 5.52 -13.53
CA GLY A 696 3.73 6.60 -14.11
C GLY A 696 3.50 7.79 -13.16
N PHE A 697 4.14 7.83 -12.00
CA PHE A 697 4.02 8.96 -11.07
C PHE A 697 4.64 10.22 -11.67
N SER A 698 5.82 10.10 -12.26
CA SER A 698 6.55 11.23 -12.84
C SER A 698 5.81 11.87 -14.01
N GLU A 699 5.20 11.08 -14.88
CA GLU A 699 4.33 11.57 -15.96
C GLU A 699 3.11 12.32 -15.39
N ARG A 700 2.47 11.73 -14.36
CA ARG A 700 1.32 12.37 -13.73
C ARG A 700 1.69 13.69 -13.05
N LEU A 701 2.83 13.77 -12.37
CA LEU A 701 3.34 15.03 -11.78
C LEU A 701 3.59 16.10 -12.84
N TYR A 702 4.13 15.71 -14.01
CA TYR A 702 4.28 16.62 -15.14
C TYR A 702 2.94 17.18 -15.61
N GLN A 703 1.89 16.35 -15.68
CA GLN A 703 0.53 16.77 -16.06
C GLN A 703 -0.11 17.74 -15.05
N VAL A 704 0.00 17.42 -13.74
CA VAL A 704 -0.63 18.20 -12.65
C VAL A 704 0.31 19.26 -12.04
N HIS A 705 1.36 19.64 -12.76
CA HIS A 705 2.38 20.57 -12.30
C HIS A 705 1.82 21.85 -11.68
N ARG A 706 0.83 22.48 -12.33
CA ARG A 706 0.27 23.77 -11.87
C ARG A 706 -0.47 23.63 -10.54
N GLU A 707 -1.25 22.58 -10.41
CA GLU A 707 -2.00 22.27 -9.19
C GLU A 707 -1.06 21.93 -8.04
N LEU A 708 -0.02 21.13 -8.29
CA LEU A 708 0.99 20.78 -7.29
C LEU A 708 1.72 22.03 -6.76
N ILE A 709 2.16 22.93 -7.65
CA ILE A 709 2.83 24.18 -7.26
C ILE A 709 1.88 25.08 -6.48
N ALA A 710 0.63 25.26 -6.96
CA ALA A 710 -0.34 26.15 -6.32
C ALA A 710 -0.71 25.72 -4.90
N GLN A 711 -0.98 24.43 -4.69
CA GLN A 711 -1.31 23.90 -3.36
C GLN A 711 -0.08 23.90 -2.42
N SER A 712 1.11 23.66 -2.96
CA SER A 712 2.36 23.76 -2.19
C SER A 712 2.61 25.20 -1.73
N GLU A 713 2.39 26.18 -2.60
CA GLU A 713 2.50 27.62 -2.25
C GLU A 713 1.49 28.00 -1.18
N GLU A 714 0.22 27.55 -1.32
CA GLU A 714 -0.84 27.81 -0.35
C GLU A 714 -0.50 27.28 1.05
N LEU A 715 -0.05 26.00 1.12
CA LEU A 715 0.38 25.40 2.38
C LEU A 715 1.49 26.20 3.07
N VAL A 716 2.54 26.59 2.31
CA VAL A 716 3.67 27.33 2.85
C VAL A 716 3.23 28.72 3.31
N ARG A 717 2.37 29.41 2.55
CA ARG A 717 1.86 30.73 2.87
C ARG A 717 0.96 30.71 4.11
N ALA A 718 0.07 29.73 4.23
CA ALA A 718 -0.86 29.59 5.34
C ALA A 718 -0.19 29.17 6.66
N CYS A 719 1.02 28.67 6.63
CA CYS A 719 1.74 28.29 7.84
C CYS A 719 2.10 29.52 8.67
N GLU A 720 1.81 29.52 9.98
CA GLU A 720 2.03 30.64 10.88
C GLU A 720 3.52 30.89 11.25
N CYS A 721 4.42 29.94 10.94
CA CYS A 721 5.84 30.11 11.22
C CYS A 721 6.46 31.25 10.39
N GLU A 722 7.50 31.92 10.91
CA GLU A 722 8.16 33.01 10.22
C GLU A 722 9.25 32.54 9.27
N GLU A 723 10.12 31.63 9.70
CA GLU A 723 11.34 31.25 8.97
C GLU A 723 11.25 29.95 8.21
N GLY A 724 10.30 29.10 8.55
CA GLY A 724 10.12 27.74 8.07
C GLY A 724 10.03 26.76 9.23
N CYS A 725 9.30 25.67 9.06
CA CYS A 725 9.12 24.66 10.09
C CYS A 725 8.85 23.28 9.46
N PRO A 726 8.91 22.19 10.26
CA PRO A 726 8.61 20.85 9.76
C PRO A 726 7.26 20.72 9.05
N SER A 727 6.28 21.58 9.38
CA SER A 727 4.93 21.56 8.83
C SER A 727 4.79 22.25 7.46
N CYS A 728 5.83 22.90 6.97
CA CYS A 728 5.83 23.56 5.66
C CYS A 728 7.09 23.21 4.84
N VAL A 729 8.16 23.98 4.97
CA VAL A 729 9.36 23.82 4.12
C VAL A 729 10.42 22.89 4.71
N GLY A 730 10.31 22.53 5.98
CA GLY A 730 11.28 21.72 6.72
C GLY A 730 11.88 22.47 7.91
N PRO A 731 12.62 21.76 8.78
CA PRO A 731 13.14 22.33 10.01
C PRO A 731 14.27 23.35 9.74
N PRO A 732 14.31 24.50 10.45
CA PRO A 732 15.35 25.52 10.31
C PRO A 732 16.77 25.00 10.53
N SER A 733 16.93 23.96 11.35
CA SER A 733 18.23 23.31 11.60
C SER A 733 18.87 22.67 10.35
N LEU A 734 18.07 22.39 9.31
CA LEU A 734 18.54 21.84 8.03
C LEU A 734 18.60 22.91 6.93
N LEU A 735 17.71 23.91 6.99
CA LEU A 735 17.50 24.86 5.90
C LEU A 735 18.08 26.25 6.21
N GLY A 736 18.43 26.53 7.47
CA GLY A 736 18.81 27.89 7.90
C GLY A 736 17.59 28.81 8.09
N THR A 737 17.88 30.04 8.47
CA THR A 737 16.87 31.09 8.67
C THR A 737 16.34 31.62 7.33
N SER A 738 15.11 32.12 7.31
CA SER A 738 14.45 32.71 6.13
C SER A 738 14.15 31.75 4.99
N ALA A 739 14.27 30.43 5.20
CA ALA A 739 13.99 29.41 4.17
C ALA A 739 12.57 29.53 3.59
N LYS A 740 11.57 29.85 4.41
CA LYS A 740 10.17 30.01 3.98
C LYS A 740 10.02 31.09 2.90
N GLY A 741 10.68 32.25 3.08
CA GLY A 741 10.64 33.35 2.10
C GLY A 741 11.20 32.92 0.73
N TYR A 742 12.35 32.28 0.74
CA TYR A 742 12.99 31.79 -0.50
C TYR A 742 12.17 30.71 -1.20
N VAL A 743 11.57 29.78 -0.44
CA VAL A 743 10.69 28.73 -1.02
C VAL A 743 9.45 29.35 -1.65
N LEU A 744 8.81 30.33 -0.99
CA LEU A 744 7.67 31.04 -1.57
C LEU A 744 8.03 31.77 -2.86
N GLU A 745 9.21 32.36 -2.94
CA GLU A 745 9.70 32.98 -4.17
C GLU A 745 9.83 31.95 -5.30
N LEU A 746 10.43 30.78 -5.04
CA LEU A 746 10.56 29.70 -6.04
C LEU A 746 9.20 29.17 -6.51
N LEU A 747 8.26 28.92 -5.59
CA LEU A 747 6.94 28.40 -5.93
C LEU A 747 6.13 29.40 -6.77
N ARG A 748 6.25 30.71 -6.49
CA ARG A 748 5.62 31.78 -7.30
C ARG A 748 6.16 31.82 -8.71
N LEU A 749 7.48 31.71 -8.88
CA LEU A 749 8.10 31.62 -10.20
C LEU A 749 7.53 30.41 -10.99
N GLY A 750 7.35 29.26 -10.33
CA GLY A 750 6.72 28.07 -10.90
C GLY A 750 5.26 28.26 -11.29
N ALA A 751 4.52 29.07 -10.54
CA ALA A 751 3.14 29.41 -10.86
C ALA A 751 3.00 30.46 -11.99
N GLY A 752 4.13 30.94 -12.55
CA GLY A 752 4.13 31.98 -13.59
C GLY A 752 3.77 33.39 -13.08
N ARG A 753 3.88 33.63 -11.76
CA ARG A 753 3.58 34.92 -11.11
C ARG A 753 4.88 35.69 -10.88
N THR A 754 5.03 36.83 -11.54
CA THR A 754 6.27 37.65 -11.54
C THR A 754 6.25 38.83 -10.57
N GLU A 755 5.15 39.10 -9.86
CA GLU A 755 5.09 40.22 -8.93
C GLU A 755 5.51 39.84 -7.50
N PRO A 756 6.38 40.62 -6.83
CA PRO A 756 6.68 40.44 -5.42
C PRO A 756 5.41 40.67 -4.59
N ALA A 757 5.17 39.85 -3.55
CA ALA A 757 4.12 40.17 -2.58
C ALA A 757 4.47 41.45 -1.84
N THR A 758 3.61 42.44 -1.93
CA THR A 758 3.61 43.65 -1.11
C THR A 758 3.30 43.33 0.34
#